data_63a6e48833fd94c74fbd9ee7c09419b0
#
_entry.id   63a6e48833fd94c74fbd9ee7c09419b0
#
_cell.length_a   1.000
_cell.length_b   1.000
_cell.length_c   1.000
_cell.angle_alpha   90.00
_cell.angle_beta   90.00
_cell.angle_gamma   90.00
#
_symmetry.space_group_name_H-M   'P 1'
#
loop_
_entity.id
_entity.type
_entity.pdbx_description
1 polymer ?
#
loop_
_entity_poly.entity_id
_entity_poly.type
_entity_poly.pdbx_seq_one_letter_code
_entity_poly.pdbx_strand_id
1 'polypeptide(L)'
;RQVSLPSSWSELWAAAWSAWIPGGDGYAGGADPLTILMAILSAPFAPMGITPGAFATFLLVASTPIAAMVAWIPSRVLASSLRVRFLVSLAWSLAPSLLMSATHGVLAATLAHAALPIFVAYCVGQPKPLLVAGAGGIDEAPLRPRGINGGCAALALVVLACCAPWILPLGAGVLAWRSRRSLLVALPALVLLVPTYVSIAARPSAWPALASTSGGVHAYTRADSWMAMLGMPAAPSTPLEAAALGIIGAGGIAAAGIALLRLRTRCAAFAFCGALVAAATGWAAAQIGVGISGAFVAHAWTAPALSLSFGALLVLAARSGSGNEDEVEASRPAWDGSRPFTVRALGALSALVLLGAGGGVAASAFAARGDAADTPTFTLAQRSTVSPMSSPIVSAVASQAQRSTRAGRILVLDGDPTTGTVNAFLWRGSGPSLTDGSPATRALALAQARSGAAEGVLRDPATASLAQAAYTLVVYPDDATVATLAAHDIDTILVPLGASGSQALTSGLDRASGLEKVGDTNSGTVWRVRPGGVTPSRVRVESASGVTTPVGGSQLSVSGDVDASGTLILAERADSGWRASVDGTALAATEAADGWSQAFEMPTAGHLTLTYSAWWIIPWRIASGVCLVVAAASALSAWRKR
;
A
#
# COMPACT_ATOMS: atom_id res chain seq x y z
N ARG A 1 11.94 3.13 -2.73
CA ARG A 1 11.38 3.34 -4.09
C ARG A 1 9.86 3.18 -4.02
N GLN A 2 9.12 4.10 -4.63
CA GLN A 2 7.67 4.00 -4.77
C GLN A 2 7.31 2.78 -5.64
N VAL A 3 6.22 2.08 -5.29
CA VAL A 3 5.68 1.00 -6.15
C VAL A 3 5.17 1.62 -7.45
N SER A 4 5.45 0.97 -8.57
CA SER A 4 5.01 1.40 -9.90
C SER A 4 3.48 1.47 -9.98
N LEU A 5 2.97 2.48 -10.66
CA LEU A 5 1.57 2.68 -10.96
C LEU A 5 1.36 2.62 -12.48
N PRO A 6 0.18 2.24 -12.98
CA PRO A 6 -0.14 2.30 -14.39
C PRO A 6 0.14 3.68 -15.00
N SER A 7 0.49 3.67 -16.28
CA SER A 7 0.84 4.89 -17.03
C SER A 7 -0.36 5.81 -17.24
N SER A 8 -1.57 5.26 -17.32
CA SER A 8 -2.80 6.00 -17.52
C SER A 8 -3.77 5.83 -16.35
N TRP A 9 -4.62 6.85 -16.15
CA TRP A 9 -5.68 6.79 -15.17
C TRP A 9 -6.75 5.74 -15.55
N SER A 10 -7.04 5.57 -16.83
CA SER A 10 -8.02 4.57 -17.29
C SER A 10 -7.60 3.13 -16.95
N GLU A 11 -6.32 2.80 -17.09
CA GLU A 11 -5.78 1.50 -16.66
C GLU A 11 -5.87 1.32 -15.14
N LEU A 12 -5.50 2.36 -14.37
CA LEU A 12 -5.60 2.34 -12.92
C LEU A 12 -7.06 2.18 -12.47
N TRP A 13 -8.00 2.88 -13.12
CA TRP A 13 -9.42 2.78 -12.85
C TRP A 13 -9.97 1.39 -13.15
N ALA A 14 -9.63 0.82 -14.32
CA ALA A 14 -10.03 -0.52 -14.69
C ALA A 14 -9.52 -1.57 -13.70
N ALA A 15 -8.25 -1.47 -13.28
CA ALA A 15 -7.65 -2.36 -12.30
C ALA A 15 -8.29 -2.22 -10.91
N ALA A 16 -8.58 -0.98 -10.46
CA ALA A 16 -9.17 -0.70 -9.16
C ALA A 16 -10.55 -1.36 -8.97
N TRP A 17 -11.33 -1.43 -10.03
CA TRP A 17 -12.68 -1.99 -10.02
C TRP A 17 -12.75 -3.38 -10.66
N SER A 18 -11.63 -4.06 -10.82
CA SER A 18 -11.57 -5.45 -11.31
C SER A 18 -11.82 -6.45 -10.19
N ALA A 19 -12.38 -7.61 -10.57
CA ALA A 19 -12.42 -8.80 -9.74
C ALA A 19 -11.27 -9.77 -10.04
N TRP A 20 -10.33 -9.38 -10.92
CA TRP A 20 -9.16 -10.14 -11.29
C TRP A 20 -7.89 -9.38 -10.99
N ILE A 21 -6.94 -10.02 -10.33
CA ILE A 21 -5.61 -9.49 -10.02
C ILE A 21 -4.62 -10.11 -11.02
N PRO A 22 -4.02 -9.31 -11.91
CA PRO A 22 -3.24 -9.87 -13.02
C PRO A 22 -1.81 -10.31 -12.65
N GLY A 23 -1.36 -10.13 -11.41
CA GLY A 23 0.00 -10.50 -11.00
C GLY A 23 0.23 -12.00 -10.95
N GLY A 24 1.47 -12.43 -11.23
CA GLY A 24 1.80 -13.83 -11.40
C GLY A 24 0.97 -14.44 -12.55
N ASP A 25 0.40 -15.61 -12.34
CA ASP A 25 -0.54 -16.25 -13.27
C ASP A 25 -2.00 -15.83 -13.05
N GLY A 26 -2.23 -14.68 -12.44
CA GLY A 26 -3.54 -14.15 -12.13
C GLY A 26 -4.23 -14.78 -10.91
N TYR A 27 -5.11 -14.02 -10.27
CA TYR A 27 -5.91 -14.47 -9.12
C TYR A 27 -7.29 -13.82 -9.14
N ALA A 28 -8.32 -14.62 -8.85
CA ALA A 28 -9.64 -14.09 -8.57
C ALA A 28 -9.64 -13.33 -7.23
N GLY A 29 -10.10 -12.09 -7.22
CA GLY A 29 -10.18 -11.26 -6.02
C GLY A 29 -10.26 -9.77 -6.32
N GLY A 30 -10.51 -8.98 -5.28
CA GLY A 30 -10.50 -7.52 -5.39
C GLY A 30 -9.08 -6.95 -5.42
N ALA A 31 -8.94 -5.82 -6.10
CA ALA A 31 -7.70 -5.06 -6.19
C ALA A 31 -7.16 -4.65 -4.80
N ASP A 32 -5.88 -4.28 -4.74
CA ASP A 32 -5.31 -3.66 -3.55
C ASP A 32 -6.11 -2.40 -3.17
N PRO A 33 -6.52 -2.22 -1.91
CA PRO A 33 -7.31 -1.07 -1.49
C PRO A 33 -6.66 0.28 -1.82
N LEU A 34 -5.32 0.37 -1.83
CA LEU A 34 -4.63 1.58 -2.24
C LEU A 34 -4.83 1.86 -3.74
N THR A 35 -4.96 0.85 -4.59
CA THR A 35 -5.27 1.01 -6.01
C THR A 35 -6.61 1.73 -6.20
N ILE A 36 -7.64 1.33 -5.43
CA ILE A 36 -8.96 1.95 -5.44
C ILE A 36 -8.86 3.42 -4.98
N LEU A 37 -8.18 3.65 -3.86
CA LEU A 37 -7.98 4.99 -3.31
C LEU A 37 -7.25 5.90 -4.30
N MET A 38 -6.17 5.42 -4.92
CA MET A 38 -5.39 6.19 -5.89
C MET A 38 -6.17 6.48 -7.16
N ALA A 39 -6.99 5.55 -7.65
CA ALA A 39 -7.88 5.76 -8.79
C ALA A 39 -8.87 6.90 -8.52
N ILE A 40 -9.45 6.96 -7.31
CA ILE A 40 -10.38 8.01 -6.90
C ILE A 40 -9.67 9.36 -6.71
N LEU A 41 -8.54 9.37 -5.99
CA LEU A 41 -7.83 10.62 -5.67
C LEU A 41 -7.17 11.26 -6.89
N SER A 42 -6.69 10.47 -7.85
CA SER A 42 -6.07 10.98 -9.08
C SER A 42 -7.07 11.35 -10.18
N ALA A 43 -8.34 10.95 -10.06
CA ALA A 43 -9.39 11.21 -11.05
C ALA A 43 -9.52 12.70 -11.45
N PRO A 44 -9.53 13.67 -10.52
CA PRO A 44 -9.64 15.08 -10.87
C PRO A 44 -8.46 15.63 -11.69
N PHE A 45 -7.31 14.96 -11.63
CA PHE A 45 -6.07 15.38 -12.28
C PHE A 45 -5.84 14.68 -13.64
N ALA A 46 -6.61 13.64 -13.92
CA ALA A 46 -6.52 12.90 -15.18
C ALA A 46 -6.77 13.79 -16.43
N PRO A 47 -7.78 14.69 -16.45
CA PRO A 47 -8.00 15.61 -17.58
C PRO A 47 -6.84 16.60 -17.80
N MET A 48 -6.01 16.83 -16.76
CA MET A 48 -4.84 17.71 -16.83
C MET A 48 -3.60 16.98 -17.37
N GLY A 49 -3.71 15.70 -17.74
CA GLY A 49 -2.59 14.89 -18.23
C GLY A 49 -1.63 14.43 -17.13
N ILE A 50 -1.99 14.59 -15.84
CA ILE A 50 -1.15 14.16 -14.73
C ILE A 50 -1.30 12.65 -14.56
N THR A 51 -0.19 11.92 -14.71
CA THR A 51 -0.18 10.46 -14.54
C THR A 51 -0.36 10.08 -13.07
N PRO A 52 -0.94 8.89 -12.77
CA PRO A 52 -1.07 8.39 -11.40
C PRO A 52 0.26 8.34 -10.65
N GLY A 53 1.36 7.99 -11.33
CA GLY A 53 2.71 7.97 -10.76
C GLY A 53 3.22 9.35 -10.38
N ALA A 54 3.01 10.37 -11.23
CA ALA A 54 3.37 11.76 -10.93
C ALA A 54 2.56 12.30 -9.75
N PHE A 55 1.26 11.99 -9.69
CA PHE A 55 0.40 12.38 -8.58
C PHE A 55 0.85 11.72 -7.26
N ALA A 56 1.17 10.43 -7.26
CA ALA A 56 1.68 9.73 -6.09
C ALA A 56 3.02 10.32 -5.61
N THR A 57 3.92 10.66 -6.55
CA THR A 57 5.18 11.34 -6.23
C THR A 57 4.94 12.71 -5.59
N PHE A 58 3.99 13.48 -6.11
CA PHE A 58 3.57 14.74 -5.51
C PHE A 58 3.07 14.55 -4.07
N LEU A 59 2.23 13.55 -3.81
CA LEU A 59 1.72 13.26 -2.47
C LEU A 59 2.84 12.90 -1.48
N LEU A 60 3.86 12.16 -1.93
CA LEU A 60 5.01 11.82 -1.09
C LEU A 60 5.88 13.04 -0.79
N VAL A 61 6.21 13.84 -1.81
CA VAL A 61 7.07 15.03 -1.67
C VAL A 61 6.37 16.12 -0.84
N ALA A 62 5.08 16.34 -1.08
CA ALA A 62 4.27 17.32 -0.37
C ALA A 62 3.65 16.78 0.94
N SER A 63 4.04 15.60 1.40
CA SER A 63 3.43 14.93 2.56
C SER A 63 3.43 15.78 3.83
N THR A 64 4.57 16.44 4.14
CA THR A 64 4.72 17.30 5.32
C THR A 64 3.77 18.50 5.29
N PRO A 65 3.75 19.36 4.26
CA PRO A 65 2.79 20.46 4.20
C PRO A 65 1.34 19.99 4.13
N ILE A 66 1.03 18.88 3.43
CA ILE A 66 -0.31 18.31 3.40
C ILE A 66 -0.74 17.88 4.81
N ALA A 67 0.12 17.16 5.54
CA ALA A 67 -0.19 16.72 6.91
C ALA A 67 -0.40 17.91 7.85
N ALA A 68 0.39 18.98 7.74
CA ALA A 68 0.22 20.20 8.52
C ALA A 68 -1.12 20.88 8.24
N MET A 69 -1.47 21.05 6.96
CA MET A 69 -2.72 21.69 6.53
C MET A 69 -3.94 20.87 6.96
N VAL A 70 -3.90 19.56 6.78
CA VAL A 70 -5.00 18.67 7.17
C VAL A 70 -5.16 18.65 8.70
N ALA A 71 -4.06 18.64 9.47
CA ALA A 71 -4.13 18.65 10.93
C ALA A 71 -4.59 20.01 11.51
N TRP A 72 -4.38 21.10 10.79
CA TRP A 72 -4.79 22.44 11.23
C TRP A 72 -6.29 22.58 11.49
N ILE A 73 -7.12 21.98 10.62
CA ILE A 73 -8.58 22.06 10.75
C ILE A 73 -9.08 21.34 12.01
N PRO A 74 -8.73 20.05 12.24
CA PRO A 74 -9.17 19.33 13.43
C PRO A 74 -8.53 19.80 14.73
N SER A 75 -7.36 20.45 14.69
CA SER A 75 -6.72 20.99 15.90
C SER A 75 -7.59 21.99 16.68
N ARG A 76 -8.60 22.61 16.03
CA ARG A 76 -9.62 23.45 16.71
C ARG A 76 -10.41 22.71 17.77
N VAL A 77 -10.58 21.39 17.62
CA VAL A 77 -11.29 20.56 18.61
C VAL A 77 -10.44 20.33 19.85
N LEU A 78 -9.11 20.41 19.70
CA LEU A 78 -8.13 20.13 20.75
C LEU A 78 -7.73 21.38 21.53
N ALA A 79 -7.65 22.53 20.89
CA ALA A 79 -7.17 23.77 21.51
C ALA A 79 -7.87 25.02 20.94
N SER A 80 -8.19 25.96 21.81
CA SER A 80 -8.71 27.29 21.47
C SER A 80 -7.59 28.24 20.99
N SER A 81 -6.41 28.14 21.59
CA SER A 81 -5.26 28.98 21.28
C SER A 81 -4.67 28.69 19.90
N LEU A 82 -4.51 29.72 19.06
CA LEU A 82 -3.88 29.62 17.75
C LEU A 82 -2.43 29.11 17.82
N ARG A 83 -1.69 29.48 18.88
CA ARG A 83 -0.31 29.03 19.10
C ARG A 83 -0.24 27.52 19.32
N VAL A 84 -1.13 26.99 20.20
CA VAL A 84 -1.18 25.55 20.46
C VAL A 84 -1.59 24.78 19.19
N ARG A 85 -2.56 25.28 18.44
CA ARG A 85 -2.98 24.69 17.17
C ARG A 85 -1.82 24.64 16.15
N PHE A 86 -1.07 25.72 16.03
CA PHE A 86 0.10 25.78 15.15
C PHE A 86 1.16 24.74 15.56
N LEU A 87 1.50 24.69 16.84
CA LEU A 87 2.48 23.73 17.37
C LEU A 87 2.05 22.27 17.19
N VAL A 88 0.77 21.97 17.41
CA VAL A 88 0.22 20.61 17.19
C VAL A 88 0.29 20.23 15.73
N SER A 89 -0.10 21.12 14.81
CA SER A 89 -0.05 20.86 13.38
C SER A 89 1.39 20.70 12.87
N LEU A 90 2.30 21.51 13.37
CA LEU A 90 3.72 21.41 13.05
C LEU A 90 4.34 20.11 13.59
N ALA A 91 4.10 19.79 14.86
CA ALA A 91 4.58 18.54 15.46
C ALA A 91 4.04 17.31 14.74
N TRP A 92 2.76 17.35 14.34
CA TRP A 92 2.15 16.29 13.54
C TRP A 92 2.84 16.10 12.20
N SER A 93 3.10 17.18 11.48
CA SER A 93 3.74 17.13 10.16
C SER A 93 5.22 16.72 10.20
N LEU A 94 5.86 16.79 11.35
CA LEU A 94 7.25 16.38 11.59
C LEU A 94 7.34 15.01 12.29
N ALA A 95 6.22 14.30 12.45
CA ALA A 95 6.20 12.99 13.12
C ALA A 95 7.20 12.01 12.47
N PRO A 96 8.02 11.27 13.26
CA PRO A 96 8.98 10.31 12.72
C PRO A 96 8.35 9.28 11.79
N SER A 97 7.14 8.80 12.12
CA SER A 97 6.39 7.86 11.30
C SER A 97 6.02 8.40 9.91
N LEU A 98 5.71 9.71 9.79
CA LEU A 98 5.43 10.36 8.51
C LEU A 98 6.71 10.53 7.69
N LEU A 99 7.75 11.12 8.29
CA LEU A 99 9.00 11.43 7.61
C LEU A 99 9.65 10.16 7.04
N MET A 100 9.71 9.09 7.84
CA MET A 100 10.25 7.82 7.38
C MET A 100 9.36 7.14 6.33
N SER A 101 8.02 7.24 6.44
CA SER A 101 7.14 6.70 5.40
C SER A 101 7.31 7.41 4.07
N ALA A 102 7.46 8.72 4.08
CA ALA A 102 7.67 9.51 2.88
C ALA A 102 9.03 9.20 2.23
N THR A 103 10.12 9.14 3.01
CA THR A 103 11.47 8.84 2.51
C THR A 103 11.60 7.42 1.96
N HIS A 104 10.89 6.45 2.55
CA HIS A 104 10.86 5.07 2.05
C HIS A 104 9.84 4.86 0.91
N GLY A 105 9.08 5.88 0.52
CA GLY A 105 8.09 5.80 -0.56
C GLY A 105 6.83 5.01 -0.19
N VAL A 106 6.52 4.85 1.11
CA VAL A 106 5.34 4.12 1.59
C VAL A 106 4.11 5.02 1.57
N LEU A 107 3.52 5.16 0.38
CA LEU A 107 2.42 6.08 0.11
C LEU A 107 1.20 5.83 1.03
N ALA A 108 0.83 4.56 1.24
CA ALA A 108 -0.30 4.21 2.11
C ALA A 108 -0.13 4.76 3.53
N ALA A 109 1.05 4.57 4.14
CA ALA A 109 1.30 5.06 5.49
C ALA A 109 1.29 6.59 5.57
N THR A 110 1.81 7.25 4.52
CA THR A 110 1.79 8.71 4.39
C THR A 110 0.36 9.25 4.32
N LEU A 111 -0.50 8.65 3.51
CA LEU A 111 -1.92 9.02 3.39
C LEU A 111 -2.70 8.72 4.69
N ALA A 112 -2.44 7.57 5.32
CA ALA A 112 -3.05 7.24 6.60
C ALA A 112 -2.69 8.27 7.67
N HIS A 113 -1.42 8.68 7.76
CA HIS A 113 -0.99 9.72 8.67
C HIS A 113 -1.73 11.04 8.42
N ALA A 114 -1.84 11.47 7.17
CA ALA A 114 -2.54 12.71 6.82
C ALA A 114 -4.03 12.68 7.18
N ALA A 115 -4.73 11.55 7.01
CA ALA A 115 -6.16 11.43 7.26
C ALA A 115 -6.53 11.25 8.75
N LEU A 116 -5.60 10.71 9.55
CA LEU A 116 -5.85 10.33 10.94
C LEU A 116 -6.38 11.48 11.83
N PRO A 117 -5.88 12.74 11.75
CA PRO A 117 -6.37 13.83 12.61
C PRO A 117 -7.85 14.12 12.44
N ILE A 118 -8.40 13.96 11.23
CA ILE A 118 -9.82 14.19 10.93
C ILE A 118 -10.67 13.16 11.68
N PHE A 119 -10.29 11.88 11.59
CA PHE A 119 -11.00 10.79 12.26
C PHE A 119 -10.90 10.89 13.78
N VAL A 120 -9.71 11.14 14.33
CA VAL A 120 -9.48 11.32 15.77
C VAL A 120 -10.29 12.49 16.31
N ALA A 121 -10.28 13.63 15.63
CA ALA A 121 -11.06 14.80 16.08
C ALA A 121 -12.58 14.56 16.06
N TYR A 122 -13.08 13.73 15.15
CA TYR A 122 -14.47 13.28 15.20
C TYR A 122 -14.73 12.42 16.43
N CYS A 123 -13.84 11.48 16.73
CA CYS A 123 -13.99 10.58 17.88
C CYS A 123 -13.92 11.31 19.23
N VAL A 124 -13.05 12.32 19.33
CA VAL A 124 -12.82 13.11 20.56
C VAL A 124 -13.82 14.27 20.72
N GLY A 125 -14.38 14.77 19.59
CA GLY A 125 -15.34 15.88 19.60
C GLY A 125 -16.62 15.53 20.39
N GLN A 126 -17.08 16.46 21.28
CA GLN A 126 -18.30 16.28 22.04
C GLN A 126 -19.52 16.22 21.09
N PRO A 127 -20.47 15.30 21.27
CA PRO A 127 -21.77 15.41 20.65
C PRO A 127 -22.43 16.71 21.14
N LYS A 128 -23.07 17.46 20.24
CA LYS A 128 -23.82 18.66 20.63
C LYS A 128 -24.79 18.28 21.77
N PRO A 129 -24.81 19.02 22.89
CA PRO A 129 -25.96 18.89 23.80
C PRO A 129 -27.22 19.23 22.99
N LEU A 130 -28.21 18.36 23.03
CA LEU A 130 -29.55 18.71 22.61
C LEU A 130 -29.92 19.99 23.38
N LEU A 131 -30.32 21.04 22.68
CA LEU A 131 -30.91 22.22 23.29
C LEU A 131 -32.11 21.75 24.09
N VAL A 132 -31.95 21.56 25.40
CA VAL A 132 -33.07 21.53 26.31
C VAL A 132 -33.51 22.99 26.38
N ALA A 133 -34.62 23.30 25.74
CA ALA A 133 -35.29 24.58 25.90
C ALA A 133 -35.76 24.69 27.39
N GLY A 134 -34.88 25.20 28.22
CA GLY A 134 -35.19 25.68 29.54
C GLY A 134 -35.69 27.11 29.42
N ALA A 135 -36.89 27.37 29.89
CA ALA A 135 -37.46 28.69 29.96
C ALA A 135 -36.57 29.62 30.81
N GLY A 136 -36.02 30.65 30.21
CA GLY A 136 -35.34 31.72 30.91
C GLY A 136 -33.98 32.11 30.33
N GLY A 137 -33.97 33.21 29.56
CA GLY A 137 -32.79 33.99 29.27
C GLY A 137 -31.95 33.49 28.06
N ILE A 138 -31.80 34.38 27.06
CA ILE A 138 -30.83 34.24 25.97
C ILE A 138 -29.46 34.61 26.55
N ASP A 139 -28.83 33.69 27.26
CA ASP A 139 -27.42 33.78 27.52
C ASP A 139 -26.71 33.34 26.25
N GLU A 140 -25.94 34.22 25.66
CA GLU A 140 -24.99 33.92 24.56
C GLU A 140 -23.99 32.88 25.05
N ALA A 141 -24.32 31.58 24.88
CA ALA A 141 -23.42 30.50 25.14
C ALA A 141 -22.18 30.69 24.23
N PRO A 142 -20.97 30.68 24.80
CA PRO A 142 -19.76 30.87 24.00
C PRO A 142 -19.76 29.90 22.84
N LEU A 143 -19.47 30.39 21.63
CA LEU A 143 -19.41 29.61 20.38
C LEU A 143 -18.44 28.43 20.54
N ARG A 144 -18.98 27.29 21.02
CA ARG A 144 -18.19 26.07 21.13
C ARG A 144 -17.77 25.61 19.75
N PRO A 145 -16.49 25.24 19.56
CA PRO A 145 -15.97 24.84 18.26
C PRO A 145 -16.81 23.69 17.72
N ARG A 146 -17.38 23.87 16.52
CA ARG A 146 -18.17 22.86 15.84
C ARG A 146 -17.32 21.64 15.57
N GLY A 147 -17.75 20.48 16.09
CA GLY A 147 -17.11 19.18 15.84
C GLY A 147 -17.02 18.85 14.35
N ILE A 148 -16.11 17.94 14.00
CA ILE A 148 -16.00 17.42 12.64
C ILE A 148 -17.27 16.65 12.27
N ASN A 149 -17.73 16.82 11.04
CA ASN A 149 -18.92 16.15 10.51
C ASN A 149 -18.65 14.65 10.30
N GLY A 150 -19.70 13.83 10.49
CA GLY A 150 -19.66 12.39 10.25
C GLY A 150 -19.28 12.02 8.81
N GLY A 151 -19.66 12.80 7.81
CA GLY A 151 -19.24 12.59 6.40
C GLY A 151 -17.74 12.74 6.22
N CYS A 152 -17.11 13.80 6.78
CA CYS A 152 -15.67 13.96 6.75
C CYS A 152 -14.94 12.83 7.48
N ALA A 153 -15.49 12.38 8.62
CA ALA A 153 -14.94 11.26 9.37
C ALA A 153 -15.06 9.94 8.60
N ALA A 154 -16.16 9.72 7.88
CA ALA A 154 -16.36 8.55 7.04
C ALA A 154 -15.34 8.51 5.89
N LEU A 155 -15.14 9.63 5.19
CA LEU A 155 -14.12 9.72 4.13
C LEU A 155 -12.70 9.54 4.69
N ALA A 156 -12.40 10.11 5.86
CA ALA A 156 -11.11 9.88 6.53
C ALA A 156 -10.92 8.41 6.89
N LEU A 157 -11.96 7.73 7.39
CA LEU A 157 -11.90 6.31 7.70
C LEU A 157 -11.76 5.45 6.44
N VAL A 158 -12.36 5.83 5.31
CA VAL A 158 -12.13 5.19 4.00
C VAL A 158 -10.64 5.26 3.65
N VAL A 159 -10.03 6.44 3.72
CA VAL A 159 -8.59 6.60 3.44
C VAL A 159 -7.75 5.74 4.38
N LEU A 160 -8.02 5.80 5.69
CA LEU A 160 -7.31 5.03 6.70
C LEU A 160 -7.41 3.51 6.46
N ALA A 161 -8.61 3.03 6.18
CA ALA A 161 -8.89 1.62 5.96
C ALA A 161 -8.31 1.11 4.63
N CYS A 162 -8.35 1.92 3.57
CA CYS A 162 -7.68 1.60 2.31
C CYS A 162 -6.17 1.53 2.46
N CYS A 163 -5.57 2.35 3.33
CA CYS A 163 -4.14 2.36 3.57
C CYS A 163 -3.68 1.24 4.52
N ALA A 164 -4.48 0.95 5.55
CA ALA A 164 -4.18 -0.05 6.57
C ALA A 164 -5.49 -0.73 7.00
N PRO A 165 -5.85 -1.87 6.39
CA PRO A 165 -7.15 -2.53 6.61
C PRO A 165 -7.47 -2.82 8.07
N TRP A 166 -6.47 -3.13 8.90
CA TRP A 166 -6.64 -3.39 10.33
C TRP A 166 -7.18 -2.19 11.12
N ILE A 167 -7.08 -0.96 10.60
CA ILE A 167 -7.64 0.24 11.25
C ILE A 167 -9.17 0.22 11.26
N LEU A 168 -9.81 -0.42 10.27
CA LEU A 168 -11.27 -0.43 10.19
C LEU A 168 -11.95 -1.11 11.40
N PRO A 169 -11.58 -2.33 11.82
CA PRO A 169 -12.18 -2.93 13.02
C PRO A 169 -11.90 -2.13 14.29
N LEU A 170 -10.71 -1.53 14.44
CA LEU A 170 -10.43 -0.65 15.58
C LEU A 170 -11.26 0.62 15.53
N GLY A 171 -11.36 1.26 14.38
CA GLY A 171 -12.18 2.45 14.17
C GLY A 171 -13.67 2.17 14.43
N ALA A 172 -14.18 1.04 13.95
CA ALA A 172 -15.55 0.61 14.23
C ALA A 172 -15.79 0.36 15.73
N GLY A 173 -14.82 -0.22 16.43
CA GLY A 173 -14.88 -0.39 17.89
C GLY A 173 -14.98 0.94 18.64
N VAL A 174 -14.15 1.92 18.28
CA VAL A 174 -14.20 3.28 18.85
C VAL A 174 -15.53 3.97 18.54
N LEU A 175 -16.04 3.83 17.32
CA LEU A 175 -17.32 4.38 16.90
C LEU A 175 -18.50 3.73 17.66
N ALA A 176 -18.46 2.41 17.86
CA ALA A 176 -19.46 1.67 18.62
C ALA A 176 -19.51 2.13 20.09
N TRP A 177 -18.32 2.32 20.69
CA TRP A 177 -18.21 2.86 22.05
C TRP A 177 -18.77 4.27 22.18
N ARG A 178 -18.55 5.11 21.17
CA ARG A 178 -19.09 6.47 21.12
C ARG A 178 -20.62 6.48 21.04
N SER A 179 -21.20 5.79 20.08
CA SER A 179 -22.65 5.54 19.96
C SER A 179 -22.92 4.53 18.84
N ARG A 180 -24.03 3.76 18.97
CA ARG A 180 -24.44 2.83 17.90
C ARG A 180 -24.68 3.53 16.55
N ARG A 181 -25.17 4.79 16.55
CA ARG A 181 -25.37 5.57 15.32
C ARG A 181 -24.07 5.98 14.65
N SER A 182 -22.99 6.14 15.42
CA SER A 182 -21.66 6.47 14.87
C SER A 182 -21.10 5.34 14.01
N LEU A 183 -21.56 4.10 14.17
CA LEU A 183 -21.15 2.98 13.30
C LEU A 183 -21.47 3.21 11.83
N LEU A 184 -22.47 4.02 11.49
CA LEU A 184 -22.78 4.40 10.11
C LEU A 184 -21.59 5.12 9.42
N VAL A 185 -20.72 5.74 10.21
CA VAL A 185 -19.48 6.36 9.70
C VAL A 185 -18.51 5.32 9.13
N ALA A 186 -18.53 4.09 9.65
CA ALA A 186 -17.67 3.01 9.15
C ALA A 186 -18.22 2.32 7.90
N LEU A 187 -19.51 2.50 7.58
CA LEU A 187 -20.16 1.78 6.48
C LEU A 187 -19.48 1.96 5.10
N PRO A 188 -19.09 3.17 4.67
CA PRO A 188 -18.43 3.34 3.39
C PRO A 188 -17.10 2.58 3.29
N ALA A 189 -16.30 2.60 4.36
CA ALA A 189 -15.04 1.87 4.42
C ALA A 189 -15.26 0.36 4.44
N LEU A 190 -16.26 -0.11 5.19
CA LEU A 190 -16.61 -1.53 5.27
C LEU A 190 -17.03 -2.07 3.90
N VAL A 191 -17.96 -1.39 3.23
CA VAL A 191 -18.46 -1.82 1.91
C VAL A 191 -17.33 -1.84 0.88
N LEU A 192 -16.47 -0.83 0.88
CA LEU A 192 -15.35 -0.74 -0.05
C LEU A 192 -14.33 -1.87 0.16
N LEU A 193 -14.07 -2.28 1.40
CA LEU A 193 -13.08 -3.30 1.74
C LEU A 193 -13.64 -4.74 1.81
N VAL A 194 -14.93 -4.96 1.54
CA VAL A 194 -15.52 -6.31 1.53
C VAL A 194 -14.69 -7.29 0.70
N PRO A 195 -14.27 -6.99 -0.56
CA PRO A 195 -13.49 -7.95 -1.35
C PRO A 195 -12.15 -8.30 -0.70
N THR A 196 -11.50 -7.34 -0.05
CA THR A 196 -10.22 -7.56 0.65
C THR A 196 -10.41 -8.52 1.84
N TYR A 197 -11.40 -8.27 2.69
CA TYR A 197 -11.66 -9.15 3.85
C TYR A 197 -12.12 -10.54 3.44
N VAL A 198 -12.98 -10.63 2.41
CA VAL A 198 -13.42 -11.92 1.86
C VAL A 198 -12.23 -12.70 1.29
N SER A 199 -11.33 -12.04 0.56
CA SER A 199 -10.12 -12.67 0.02
C SER A 199 -9.18 -13.21 1.11
N ILE A 200 -9.07 -12.50 2.24
CA ILE A 200 -8.27 -12.95 3.39
C ILE A 200 -8.98 -14.09 4.13
N ALA A 201 -10.28 -13.99 4.34
CA ALA A 201 -11.06 -15.01 5.04
C ALA A 201 -11.13 -16.34 4.27
N ALA A 202 -11.20 -16.27 2.93
CA ALA A 202 -11.21 -17.43 2.07
C ALA A 202 -9.87 -18.20 2.05
N ARG A 203 -8.79 -17.57 2.49
CA ARG A 203 -7.43 -18.14 2.49
C ARG A 203 -6.79 -17.97 3.87
N PRO A 204 -6.92 -18.95 4.78
CA PRO A 204 -6.39 -18.83 6.16
C PRO A 204 -4.89 -18.48 6.23
N SER A 205 -4.08 -18.95 5.28
CA SER A 205 -2.65 -18.62 5.17
C SER A 205 -2.38 -17.13 4.87
N ALA A 206 -3.41 -16.38 4.41
CA ALA A 206 -3.30 -14.95 4.11
C ALA A 206 -3.57 -14.04 5.31
N TRP A 207 -3.79 -14.58 6.53
CA TRP A 207 -4.04 -13.75 7.71
C TRP A 207 -2.96 -12.66 7.97
N PRO A 208 -1.66 -12.83 7.63
CA PRO A 208 -0.66 -11.78 7.84
C PRO A 208 -0.97 -10.51 7.02
N ALA A 209 -1.78 -10.64 5.96
CA ALA A 209 -2.27 -9.50 5.19
C ALA A 209 -3.02 -8.47 6.05
N LEU A 210 -3.68 -8.90 7.14
CA LEU A 210 -4.34 -7.98 8.07
C LEU A 210 -3.34 -7.03 8.75
N ALA A 211 -2.11 -7.45 9.01
CA ALA A 211 -1.08 -6.60 9.60
C ALA A 211 -0.39 -5.69 8.56
N SER A 212 -0.59 -5.95 7.26
CA SER A 212 0.08 -5.20 6.20
C SER A 212 -0.50 -3.80 6.01
N THR A 213 0.31 -2.91 5.46
CA THR A 213 -0.16 -1.71 4.76
C THR A 213 -0.44 -2.07 3.30
N SER A 214 -1.46 -1.43 2.72
CA SER A 214 -1.73 -1.55 1.28
C SER A 214 -0.59 -0.95 0.45
N GLY A 215 -0.54 -1.25 -0.83
CA GLY A 215 0.38 -0.59 -1.76
C GLY A 215 1.71 -1.26 -1.98
N GLY A 216 1.84 -2.54 -1.62
CA GLY A 216 3.05 -3.32 -1.88
C GLY A 216 3.89 -3.59 -0.63
N VAL A 217 4.95 -4.33 -0.84
CA VAL A 217 5.92 -4.66 0.21
C VAL A 217 7.20 -3.86 -0.01
N HIS A 218 7.79 -3.42 1.09
CA HIS A 218 9.01 -2.65 1.07
C HIS A 218 10.10 -3.39 1.85
N ALA A 219 11.29 -3.53 1.26
CA ALA A 219 12.45 -4.01 1.99
C ALA A 219 13.00 -2.86 2.85
N TYR A 220 13.15 -3.11 4.14
CA TYR A 220 13.72 -2.17 5.10
C TYR A 220 14.34 -2.91 6.29
N THR A 221 15.29 -2.26 6.96
CA THR A 221 15.81 -2.76 8.22
C THR A 221 14.82 -2.41 9.34
N ARG A 222 14.37 -3.41 10.09
CA ARG A 222 13.41 -3.21 11.18
C ARG A 222 13.97 -2.29 12.25
N ALA A 223 13.10 -1.47 12.83
CA ALA A 223 13.42 -0.68 14.00
C ALA A 223 13.52 -1.57 15.25
N ASP A 224 14.48 -1.28 16.12
CA ASP A 224 14.51 -1.83 17.45
C ASP A 224 13.31 -1.37 18.29
N SER A 225 13.02 -2.06 19.39
CA SER A 225 11.86 -1.75 20.25
C SER A 225 11.87 -0.31 20.76
N TRP A 226 13.02 0.23 21.14
CA TRP A 226 13.15 1.61 21.60
C TRP A 226 12.93 2.65 20.49
N MET A 227 13.37 2.34 19.25
CA MET A 227 13.11 3.18 18.07
C MET A 227 11.62 3.21 17.73
N ALA A 228 10.95 2.06 17.80
CA ALA A 228 9.50 1.99 17.60
C ALA A 228 8.74 2.81 18.64
N MET A 229 9.17 2.81 19.92
CA MET A 229 8.58 3.67 20.95
C MET A 229 8.77 5.16 20.67
N LEU A 230 9.83 5.55 19.98
CA LEU A 230 10.06 6.93 19.51
C LEU A 230 9.30 7.27 18.20
N GLY A 231 8.50 6.34 17.68
CA GLY A 231 7.68 6.55 16.49
C GLY A 231 8.35 6.22 15.16
N MET A 232 9.51 5.51 15.19
CA MET A 232 10.24 5.12 13.99
C MET A 232 9.81 3.73 13.51
N PRO A 233 9.26 3.59 12.29
CA PRO A 233 8.85 2.28 11.75
C PRO A 233 10.00 1.43 11.22
N ALA A 234 11.16 2.04 10.93
CA ALA A 234 12.36 1.38 10.42
C ALA A 234 13.61 1.94 11.12
N ALA A 235 14.74 1.25 10.96
CA ALA A 235 16.02 1.76 11.42
C ALA A 235 16.44 2.98 10.57
N PRO A 236 16.91 4.07 11.19
CA PRO A 236 17.41 5.23 10.47
C PRO A 236 18.65 4.91 9.64
N SER A 237 18.83 5.58 8.53
CA SER A 237 19.95 5.35 7.61
C SER A 237 21.26 6.00 8.09
N THR A 238 21.16 7.08 8.86
CA THR A 238 22.32 7.83 9.35
C THR A 238 22.18 8.16 10.85
N PRO A 239 23.29 8.35 11.59
CA PRO A 239 23.25 8.78 12.99
C PRO A 239 22.55 10.14 13.19
N LEU A 240 22.67 11.05 12.22
CA LEU A 240 22.01 12.36 12.26
C LEU A 240 20.48 12.22 12.13
N GLU A 241 20.03 11.36 11.23
CA GLU A 241 18.61 11.03 11.09
C GLU A 241 18.08 10.39 12.38
N ALA A 242 18.83 9.43 12.97
CA ALA A 242 18.49 8.79 14.23
C ALA A 242 18.33 9.80 15.36
N ALA A 243 19.29 10.74 15.49
CA ALA A 243 19.25 11.79 16.51
C ALA A 243 18.06 12.73 16.30
N ALA A 244 17.83 13.21 15.07
CA ALA A 244 16.74 14.13 14.75
C ALA A 244 15.36 13.52 15.02
N LEU A 245 15.11 12.31 14.50
CA LEU A 245 13.84 11.59 14.72
C LEU A 245 13.66 11.19 16.18
N GLY A 246 14.76 10.79 16.86
CA GLY A 246 14.77 10.46 18.28
C GLY A 246 14.37 11.64 19.16
N ILE A 247 14.88 12.84 18.87
CA ILE A 247 14.55 14.07 19.61
C ILE A 247 13.06 14.42 19.43
N ILE A 248 12.52 14.28 18.21
CA ILE A 248 11.08 14.53 17.94
C ILE A 248 10.22 13.53 18.72
N GLY A 249 10.55 12.25 18.66
CA GLY A 249 9.81 11.19 19.36
C GLY A 249 9.88 11.36 20.89
N ALA A 250 11.08 11.57 21.43
CA ALA A 250 11.28 11.79 22.86
C ALA A 250 10.60 13.07 23.35
N GLY A 251 10.64 14.14 22.54
CA GLY A 251 9.92 15.38 22.83
C GLY A 251 8.41 15.18 22.93
N GLY A 252 7.82 14.37 22.04
CA GLY A 252 6.40 13.99 22.10
C GLY A 252 6.05 13.22 23.38
N ILE A 253 6.87 12.24 23.74
CA ILE A 253 6.67 11.44 24.97
C ILE A 253 6.82 12.32 26.23
N ALA A 254 7.85 13.18 26.27
CA ALA A 254 8.06 14.08 27.40
C ALA A 254 6.90 15.08 27.56
N ALA A 255 6.43 15.69 26.47
CA ALA A 255 5.29 16.59 26.47
C ALA A 255 4.01 15.90 26.99
N ALA A 256 3.77 14.67 26.56
CA ALA A 256 2.63 13.87 27.03
C ALA A 256 2.77 13.45 28.50
N GLY A 257 3.98 13.10 28.96
CA GLY A 257 4.26 12.80 30.37
C GLY A 257 3.99 14.01 31.28
N ILE A 258 4.46 15.19 30.88
CA ILE A 258 4.16 16.45 31.59
C ILE A 258 2.65 16.73 31.60
N ALA A 259 1.97 16.48 30.47
CA ALA A 259 0.52 16.64 30.37
C ALA A 259 -0.22 15.68 31.31
N LEU A 260 0.22 14.44 31.41
CA LEU A 260 -0.35 13.43 32.29
C LEU A 260 -0.24 13.84 33.76
N LEU A 261 0.93 14.35 34.18
CA LEU A 261 1.18 14.85 35.53
C LEU A 261 0.28 16.06 35.87
N ARG A 262 -0.03 16.91 34.89
CA ARG A 262 -0.90 18.08 35.07
C ARG A 262 -2.37 17.76 35.10
N LEU A 263 -2.84 16.93 34.15
CA LEU A 263 -4.26 16.65 34.00
C LEU A 263 -4.81 15.73 35.11
N ARG A 264 -3.97 14.81 35.62
CA ARG A 264 -4.32 13.84 36.71
C ARG A 264 -5.70 13.18 36.54
N THR A 265 -6.20 13.08 35.31
CA THR A 265 -7.51 12.49 34.99
C THR A 265 -7.35 11.05 34.53
N ARG A 266 -8.36 10.21 34.85
CA ARG A 266 -8.38 8.82 34.34
C ARG A 266 -8.32 8.78 32.80
N CYS A 267 -9.00 9.71 32.13
CA CYS A 267 -8.99 9.80 30.67
C CYS A 267 -7.59 10.07 30.11
N ALA A 268 -6.78 10.92 30.77
CA ALA A 268 -5.41 11.19 30.39
C ALA A 268 -4.52 9.94 30.54
N ALA A 269 -4.68 9.20 31.64
CA ALA A 269 -3.99 7.94 31.86
C ALA A 269 -4.35 6.89 30.78
N PHE A 270 -5.64 6.73 30.48
CA PHE A 270 -6.09 5.84 29.41
C PHE A 270 -5.54 6.22 28.03
N ALA A 271 -5.50 7.51 27.69
CA ALA A 271 -4.94 7.96 26.41
C ALA A 271 -3.42 7.69 26.34
N PHE A 272 -2.69 7.89 27.44
CA PHE A 272 -1.26 7.59 27.50
C PHE A 272 -0.99 6.08 27.41
N CYS A 273 -1.72 5.26 28.16
CA CYS A 273 -1.65 3.81 28.03
C CYS A 273 -2.03 3.34 26.62
N GLY A 274 -3.06 3.92 26.02
CA GLY A 274 -3.46 3.65 24.64
C GLY A 274 -2.35 3.98 23.63
N ALA A 275 -1.60 5.07 23.84
CA ALA A 275 -0.44 5.41 23.01
C ALA A 275 0.67 4.36 23.14
N LEU A 276 0.98 3.92 24.37
CA LEU A 276 1.97 2.86 24.60
C LEU A 276 1.55 1.52 23.99
N VAL A 277 0.28 1.15 24.13
CA VAL A 277 -0.28 -0.06 23.51
C VAL A 277 -0.21 0.02 22.00
N ALA A 278 -0.52 1.18 21.39
CA ALA A 278 -0.40 1.37 19.95
C ALA A 278 1.06 1.25 19.47
N ALA A 279 2.03 1.79 20.22
CA ALA A 279 3.45 1.64 19.90
C ALA A 279 3.90 0.18 20.04
N ALA A 280 3.49 -0.50 21.11
CA ALA A 280 3.83 -1.90 21.35
C ALA A 280 3.21 -2.84 20.29
N THR A 281 1.95 -2.61 19.91
CA THR A 281 1.31 -3.36 18.82
C THR A 281 1.96 -3.09 17.48
N GLY A 282 2.39 -1.85 17.21
CA GLY A 282 3.18 -1.52 16.04
C GLY A 282 4.48 -2.31 16.00
N TRP A 283 5.24 -2.32 17.09
CA TRP A 283 6.47 -3.10 17.19
C TRP A 283 6.22 -4.60 17.02
N ALA A 284 5.19 -5.16 17.64
CA ALA A 284 4.83 -6.57 17.49
C ALA A 284 4.44 -6.90 16.03
N ALA A 285 3.66 -6.03 15.38
CA ALA A 285 3.30 -6.19 13.97
C ALA A 285 4.54 -6.18 13.05
N ALA A 286 5.59 -5.42 13.38
CA ALA A 286 6.85 -5.43 12.64
C ALA A 286 7.55 -6.79 12.62
N GLN A 287 7.20 -7.71 13.53
CA GLN A 287 7.72 -9.08 13.51
C GLN A 287 7.00 -9.99 12.49
N ILE A 288 5.83 -9.55 11.99
CA ILE A 288 5.02 -10.33 11.07
C ILE A 288 5.51 -10.11 9.64
N GLY A 289 5.92 -11.20 8.98
CA GLY A 289 6.19 -11.18 7.54
C GLY A 289 4.87 -11.09 6.77
N VAL A 290 4.80 -10.17 5.81
CA VAL A 290 3.58 -9.88 5.04
C VAL A 290 3.72 -10.10 3.54
N GLY A 291 4.92 -10.44 3.08
CA GLY A 291 5.21 -10.68 1.67
C GLY A 291 6.68 -10.95 1.43
N ILE A 292 7.06 -11.02 0.17
CA ILE A 292 8.44 -11.21 -0.30
C ILE A 292 8.86 -10.00 -1.11
N SER A 293 10.08 -9.53 -0.92
CA SER A 293 10.70 -8.46 -1.68
C SER A 293 12.12 -8.89 -2.08
N GLY A 294 12.29 -9.34 -3.32
CA GLY A 294 13.51 -10.03 -3.74
C GLY A 294 13.74 -11.30 -2.91
N ALA A 295 14.96 -11.54 -2.47
CA ALA A 295 15.32 -12.68 -1.61
C ALA A 295 14.88 -12.53 -0.14
N PHE A 296 14.24 -11.42 0.25
CA PHE A 296 13.97 -11.10 1.64
C PHE A 296 12.48 -11.16 1.98
N VAL A 297 12.19 -11.65 3.19
CA VAL A 297 10.85 -11.53 3.77
C VAL A 297 10.61 -10.06 4.12
N ALA A 298 9.57 -9.48 3.52
CA ALA A 298 9.13 -8.14 3.86
C ALA A 298 8.20 -8.18 5.08
N HIS A 299 8.44 -7.29 6.02
CA HIS A 299 7.68 -7.17 7.27
C HIS A 299 6.61 -6.08 7.18
N ALA A 300 5.65 -6.11 8.11
CA ALA A 300 4.59 -5.12 8.16
C ALA A 300 5.16 -3.71 8.47
N TRP A 301 4.78 -2.73 7.67
CA TRP A 301 5.14 -1.33 7.90
C TRP A 301 4.26 -0.71 8.98
N THR A 302 4.86 -0.34 10.10
CA THR A 302 4.15 -0.02 11.35
C THR A 302 3.79 1.45 11.54
N ALA A 303 4.17 2.32 10.62
CA ALA A 303 3.94 3.75 10.73
C ALA A 303 2.47 4.14 11.02
N PRO A 304 1.41 3.49 10.50
CA PRO A 304 0.04 3.84 10.87
C PRO A 304 -0.25 3.65 12.38
N ALA A 305 0.29 2.57 13.00
CA ALA A 305 0.14 2.33 14.45
C ALA A 305 0.94 3.35 15.26
N LEU A 306 2.17 3.66 14.81
CA LEU A 306 3.02 4.66 15.46
C LEU A 306 2.45 6.08 15.32
N SER A 307 1.77 6.37 14.22
CA SER A 307 1.02 7.62 14.03
C SER A 307 -0.15 7.75 15.00
N LEU A 308 -0.87 6.65 15.26
CA LEU A 308 -1.92 6.62 16.30
C LEU A 308 -1.33 6.90 17.68
N SER A 309 -0.20 6.27 18.02
CA SER A 309 0.52 6.51 19.26
C SER A 309 0.91 7.98 19.40
N PHE A 310 1.61 8.52 18.42
CA PHE A 310 2.06 9.90 18.42
C PHE A 310 0.89 10.91 18.47
N GLY A 311 -0.20 10.64 17.74
CA GLY A 311 -1.42 11.45 17.79
C GLY A 311 -2.08 11.47 19.18
N ALA A 312 -2.13 10.34 19.86
CA ALA A 312 -2.64 10.28 21.25
C ALA A 312 -1.77 11.11 22.21
N LEU A 313 -0.45 11.06 22.08
CA LEU A 313 0.48 11.88 22.85
C LEU A 313 0.28 13.39 22.58
N LEU A 314 0.08 13.78 21.32
CA LEU A 314 -0.17 15.18 20.96
C LEU A 314 -1.53 15.67 21.47
N VAL A 315 -2.57 14.84 21.46
CA VAL A 315 -3.88 15.20 22.06
C VAL A 315 -3.75 15.48 23.55
N LEU A 316 -2.98 14.67 24.28
CA LEU A 316 -2.68 14.92 25.70
C LEU A 316 -1.93 16.22 25.91
N ALA A 317 -0.86 16.45 25.14
CA ALA A 317 -0.07 17.66 25.23
C ALA A 317 -0.90 18.92 24.93
N ALA A 318 -1.73 18.88 23.87
CA ALA A 318 -2.59 19.99 23.48
C ALA A 318 -3.61 20.35 24.58
N ARG A 319 -4.26 19.34 25.20
CA ARG A 319 -5.25 19.57 26.26
C ARG A 319 -4.65 20.15 27.55
N SER A 320 -3.41 19.79 27.86
CA SER A 320 -2.72 20.40 29.02
C SER A 320 -2.33 21.85 28.79
N GLY A 321 -2.11 22.26 27.55
CA GLY A 321 -1.77 23.63 27.17
C GLY A 321 -2.98 24.57 27.01
N SER A 322 -4.18 23.99 26.86
CA SER A 322 -5.44 24.72 26.69
C SER A 322 -6.31 24.76 27.97
N GLY A 323 -5.71 24.49 29.13
CA GLY A 323 -6.42 24.55 30.41
C GLY A 323 -7.20 25.86 30.53
N ASN A 324 -8.50 25.74 30.87
CA ASN A 324 -9.39 26.88 31.05
C ASN A 324 -8.74 27.89 31.98
N GLU A 325 -8.36 29.03 31.44
CA GLU A 325 -7.84 30.14 32.23
C GLU A 325 -8.86 30.52 33.34
N ASP A 326 -10.15 30.31 33.07
CA ASP A 326 -11.27 30.63 33.97
C ASP A 326 -11.41 29.69 35.18
N GLU A 327 -11.14 28.39 35.07
CA GLU A 327 -11.22 27.44 36.21
C GLU A 327 -9.94 27.46 37.07
N VAL A 328 -8.82 27.85 36.50
CA VAL A 328 -7.55 27.91 37.22
C VAL A 328 -7.37 29.24 37.95
N GLU A 329 -8.04 30.32 37.49
CA GLU A 329 -7.98 31.64 38.12
C GLU A 329 -8.81 31.69 39.38
N ALA A 330 -9.91 30.94 39.45
CA ALA A 330 -10.77 30.84 40.66
C ALA A 330 -10.13 30.05 41.81
N SER A 331 -9.08 29.30 41.60
CA SER A 331 -8.44 28.42 42.60
C SER A 331 -7.01 28.78 42.97
N ARG A 332 -6.49 29.92 42.50
CA ARG A 332 -5.08 30.31 42.77
C ARG A 332 -4.92 31.13 44.04
N PRO A 333 -4.06 30.72 44.98
CA PRO A 333 -3.53 31.63 45.94
C PRO A 333 -2.62 32.65 45.22
N ALA A 334 -2.74 33.91 45.55
CA ALA A 334 -2.18 35.11 44.87
C ALA A 334 -0.63 35.23 44.80
N TRP A 335 0.11 34.10 44.89
CA TRP A 335 1.55 34.19 45.10
C TRP A 335 2.42 33.28 44.26
N ASP A 336 2.20 33.18 42.93
CA ASP A 336 3.14 32.43 42.09
C ASP A 336 3.38 33.09 40.70
N GLY A 337 4.18 34.17 40.72
CA GLY A 337 4.57 34.89 39.49
C GLY A 337 5.56 34.18 38.57
N SER A 338 6.01 32.94 38.90
CA SER A 338 7.09 32.25 38.15
C SER A 338 6.60 31.27 37.05
N ARG A 339 5.31 30.91 37.05
CA ARG A 339 4.78 29.88 36.15
C ARG A 339 4.58 30.24 34.67
N PRO A 340 4.25 31.50 34.26
CA PRO A 340 4.11 31.83 32.85
C PRO A 340 5.42 31.74 32.06
N PHE A 341 6.57 31.95 32.70
CA PHE A 341 7.87 31.89 32.04
C PHE A 341 8.28 30.46 31.69
N THR A 342 8.13 29.52 32.60
CA THR A 342 8.49 28.10 32.37
C THR A 342 7.68 27.44 31.28
N VAL A 343 6.38 27.74 31.16
CA VAL A 343 5.51 27.20 30.09
C VAL A 343 5.86 27.80 28.74
N ARG A 344 6.15 29.10 28.70
CA ARG A 344 6.63 29.79 27.47
C ARG A 344 8.01 29.31 27.06
N ALA A 345 8.92 29.12 28.00
CA ALA A 345 10.25 28.60 27.74
C ALA A 345 10.22 27.16 27.24
N LEU A 346 9.39 26.28 27.84
CA LEU A 346 9.20 24.91 27.37
C LEU A 346 8.54 24.85 25.97
N GLY A 347 7.59 25.72 25.70
CA GLY A 347 6.95 25.81 24.36
C GLY A 347 7.93 26.32 23.30
N ALA A 348 8.75 27.32 23.63
CA ALA A 348 9.80 27.84 22.74
C ALA A 348 10.91 26.82 22.52
N LEU A 349 11.35 26.12 23.57
CA LEU A 349 12.33 25.04 23.49
C LEU A 349 11.82 23.87 22.64
N SER A 350 10.55 23.45 22.83
CA SER A 350 9.92 22.40 22.00
C SER A 350 9.83 22.81 20.53
N ALA A 351 9.50 24.07 20.25
CA ALA A 351 9.45 24.57 18.87
C ALA A 351 10.87 24.63 18.24
N LEU A 352 11.87 25.07 18.98
CA LEU A 352 13.28 25.09 18.53
C LEU A 352 13.81 23.68 18.28
N VAL A 353 13.50 22.74 19.17
CA VAL A 353 13.87 21.33 19.04
C VAL A 353 13.20 20.70 17.80
N LEU A 354 11.90 20.96 17.58
CA LEU A 354 11.18 20.46 16.41
C LEU A 354 11.73 21.05 15.10
N LEU A 355 12.01 22.36 15.07
CA LEU A 355 12.59 23.04 13.91
C LEU A 355 14.03 22.57 13.64
N GLY A 356 14.84 22.44 14.69
CA GLY A 356 16.21 21.93 14.58
C GLY A 356 16.27 20.48 14.10
N ALA A 357 15.40 19.64 14.65
CA ALA A 357 15.31 18.24 14.23
C ALA A 357 14.76 18.09 12.81
N GLY A 358 13.71 18.84 12.43
CA GLY A 358 13.19 18.88 11.07
C GLY A 358 14.23 19.38 10.06
N GLY A 359 15.00 20.41 10.44
CA GLY A 359 16.15 20.90 9.67
C GLY A 359 17.26 19.86 9.53
N GLY A 360 17.54 19.09 10.60
CA GLY A 360 18.50 17.99 10.60
C GLY A 360 18.13 16.87 9.64
N VAL A 361 16.85 16.46 9.62
CA VAL A 361 16.34 15.46 8.65
C VAL A 361 16.44 15.99 7.22
N ALA A 362 16.06 17.24 6.98
CA ALA A 362 16.19 17.86 5.66
C ALA A 362 17.66 17.97 5.22
N ALA A 363 18.56 18.36 6.13
CA ALA A 363 19.98 18.44 5.86
C ALA A 363 20.62 17.08 5.57
N SER A 364 20.25 16.02 6.32
CA SER A 364 20.72 14.66 6.07
C SER A 364 20.24 14.12 4.72
N ALA A 365 18.98 14.40 4.35
CA ALA A 365 18.45 14.07 3.04
C ALA A 365 19.12 14.84 1.89
N PHE A 366 19.58 16.06 2.16
CA PHE A 366 20.29 16.90 1.19
C PHE A 366 21.76 16.49 1.04
N ALA A 367 22.45 16.18 2.14
CA ALA A 367 23.83 15.69 2.16
C ALA A 367 23.92 14.32 1.44
N ALA A 368 22.95 13.44 1.64
CA ALA A 368 22.87 12.15 0.95
C ALA A 368 22.73 12.28 -0.58
N ARG A 369 22.35 13.44 -1.13
CA ARG A 369 22.31 13.72 -2.57
C ARG A 369 23.68 14.00 -3.17
N GLY A 370 24.61 14.60 -2.39
CA GLY A 370 25.96 14.95 -2.86
C GLY A 370 26.84 13.72 -3.12
N ASP A 371 26.70 12.68 -2.32
CA ASP A 371 27.57 11.49 -2.40
C ASP A 371 27.09 10.43 -3.41
N ALA A 372 25.92 10.63 -4.04
CA ALA A 372 25.32 9.66 -4.95
C ALA A 372 25.95 9.62 -6.35
N ALA A 373 26.84 10.58 -6.68
CA ALA A 373 27.37 10.73 -8.03
C ALA A 373 28.55 9.79 -8.37
N ASP A 374 29.29 9.29 -7.36
CA ASP A 374 30.60 8.66 -7.62
C ASP A 374 30.75 7.20 -7.15
N THR A 375 29.72 6.53 -6.62
CA THR A 375 29.86 5.14 -6.20
C THR A 375 28.78 4.22 -6.83
N PRO A 376 29.17 3.15 -7.55
CA PRO A 376 28.25 2.17 -8.13
C PRO A 376 27.58 1.27 -7.07
N THR A 377 27.95 1.38 -5.82
CA THR A 377 27.33 0.64 -4.73
C THR A 377 26.07 1.36 -4.23
N PHE A 378 24.96 0.64 -4.23
CA PHE A 378 23.69 1.07 -3.64
C PHE A 378 23.90 1.37 -2.14
N THR A 379 24.30 2.60 -1.81
CA THR A 379 24.39 3.04 -0.42
C THR A 379 22.99 3.27 0.15
N LEU A 380 22.83 3.07 1.46
CA LEU A 380 21.57 3.34 2.19
C LEU A 380 21.06 4.79 1.98
N ALA A 381 21.96 5.73 1.67
CA ALA A 381 21.64 7.10 1.32
C ALA A 381 20.81 7.22 0.03
N GLN A 382 21.04 6.37 -0.97
CA GLN A 382 20.21 6.31 -2.18
C GLN A 382 18.82 5.72 -1.91
N ARG A 383 18.64 5.00 -0.79
CA ARG A 383 17.34 4.46 -0.36
C ARG A 383 16.46 5.49 0.34
N SER A 384 17.02 6.55 0.87
CA SER A 384 16.29 7.60 1.60
C SER A 384 15.77 8.75 0.71
N THR A 385 16.16 8.81 -0.56
CA THR A 385 15.59 9.78 -1.51
C THR A 385 14.46 9.16 -2.32
N VAL A 386 13.28 9.78 -2.30
CA VAL A 386 12.19 9.47 -3.21
C VAL A 386 12.63 9.91 -4.61
N SER A 387 13.22 9.00 -5.36
CA SER A 387 13.47 9.23 -6.78
C SER A 387 12.28 8.69 -7.58
N PRO A 388 11.79 9.41 -8.57
CA PRO A 388 10.91 8.81 -9.56
C PRO A 388 11.64 7.60 -10.15
N MET A 389 10.94 6.53 -10.41
CA MET A 389 11.49 5.34 -11.04
C MET A 389 11.80 5.69 -12.51
N SER A 390 12.93 6.37 -12.71
CA SER A 390 13.34 6.91 -14.02
C SER A 390 14.03 5.88 -14.93
N SER A 391 14.39 4.73 -14.37
CA SER A 391 15.00 3.65 -15.18
C SER A 391 14.05 2.46 -15.18
N PRO A 392 13.66 1.94 -16.33
CA PRO A 392 12.96 0.67 -16.38
C PRO A 392 13.82 -0.38 -15.68
N ILE A 393 13.23 -1.07 -14.69
CA ILE A 393 13.87 -2.22 -14.02
C ILE A 393 14.09 -3.36 -15.05
N VAL A 394 13.45 -3.23 -16.19
CA VAL A 394 13.33 -4.23 -17.25
C VAL A 394 14.09 -3.77 -18.48
N SER A 395 14.80 -4.69 -19.11
CA SER A 395 15.53 -4.42 -20.35
C SER A 395 14.60 -3.93 -21.47
N ALA A 396 15.16 -3.19 -22.43
CA ALA A 396 14.41 -2.71 -23.61
C ALA A 396 13.73 -3.86 -24.37
N VAL A 397 14.38 -5.02 -24.47
CA VAL A 397 13.88 -6.22 -25.15
C VAL A 397 12.61 -6.74 -24.44
N ALA A 398 12.65 -6.90 -23.13
CA ALA A 398 11.49 -7.35 -22.37
C ALA A 398 10.35 -6.32 -22.39
N SER A 399 10.68 -5.03 -22.35
CA SER A 399 9.69 -3.95 -22.50
C SER A 399 9.02 -3.96 -23.87
N GLN A 400 9.74 -4.31 -24.93
CA GLN A 400 9.20 -4.46 -26.28
C GLN A 400 8.29 -5.69 -26.40
N ALA A 401 8.70 -6.84 -25.82
CA ALA A 401 7.88 -8.06 -25.81
C ALA A 401 6.51 -7.81 -25.16
N GLN A 402 6.50 -7.08 -24.06
CA GLN A 402 5.25 -6.76 -23.34
C GLN A 402 4.33 -5.80 -24.08
N ARG A 403 4.86 -4.90 -24.91
CA ARG A 403 4.06 -4.00 -25.76
C ARG A 403 3.60 -4.65 -27.06
N SER A 404 4.12 -5.83 -27.38
CA SER A 404 3.66 -6.61 -28.53
C SER A 404 2.28 -7.22 -28.29
N THR A 405 1.65 -7.73 -29.35
CA THR A 405 0.39 -8.48 -29.26
C THR A 405 0.47 -9.70 -28.36
N ARG A 406 1.67 -10.18 -28.03
CA ARG A 406 1.91 -11.34 -27.17
C ARG A 406 1.78 -11.01 -25.68
N ALA A 407 2.08 -9.78 -25.28
CA ALA A 407 2.07 -9.30 -23.89
C ALA A 407 2.93 -10.14 -22.93
N GLY A 408 4.08 -10.67 -23.43
CA GLY A 408 4.95 -11.64 -22.74
C GLY A 408 5.42 -11.20 -21.35
N ARG A 409 5.49 -12.15 -20.44
CA ARG A 409 5.93 -11.97 -19.04
C ARG A 409 7.44 -12.11 -18.91
N ILE A 410 7.94 -11.62 -17.77
CA ILE A 410 9.34 -11.75 -17.39
C ILE A 410 9.44 -12.66 -16.18
N LEU A 411 10.23 -13.72 -16.28
CA LEU A 411 10.62 -14.52 -15.13
C LEU A 411 11.88 -13.92 -14.52
N VAL A 412 11.79 -13.47 -13.29
CA VAL A 412 12.95 -13.01 -12.51
C VAL A 412 13.40 -14.11 -11.58
N LEU A 413 14.66 -14.52 -11.72
CA LEU A 413 15.29 -15.52 -10.84
C LEU A 413 16.29 -14.83 -9.93
N ASP A 414 16.11 -15.01 -8.61
CA ASP A 414 16.96 -14.45 -7.56
C ASP A 414 17.24 -15.51 -6.51
N GLY A 415 18.46 -15.61 -6.03
CA GLY A 415 18.85 -16.58 -5.01
C GLY A 415 20.06 -17.41 -5.44
N ASP A 416 20.45 -18.36 -4.60
CA ASP A 416 21.62 -19.20 -4.81
C ASP A 416 21.22 -20.67 -4.95
N PRO A 417 21.34 -21.27 -6.15
CA PRO A 417 21.05 -22.68 -6.38
C PRO A 417 21.90 -23.62 -5.50
N THR A 418 23.10 -23.20 -5.12
CA THR A 418 24.02 -24.03 -4.32
C THR A 418 23.54 -24.20 -2.88
N THR A 419 22.78 -23.22 -2.37
CA THR A 419 22.12 -23.28 -1.06
C THR A 419 20.70 -23.84 -1.13
N GLY A 420 20.24 -24.20 -2.32
CA GLY A 420 18.89 -24.74 -2.55
C GLY A 420 17.77 -23.68 -2.49
N THR A 421 18.11 -22.39 -2.54
CA THR A 421 17.13 -21.30 -2.47
C THR A 421 17.13 -20.48 -3.75
N VAL A 422 16.16 -20.74 -4.62
CA VAL A 422 15.90 -19.93 -5.82
C VAL A 422 14.48 -19.38 -5.75
N ASN A 423 14.35 -18.08 -5.82
CA ASN A 423 13.07 -17.40 -5.90
C ASN A 423 12.72 -17.08 -7.34
N ALA A 424 11.51 -17.39 -7.76
CA ALA A 424 10.98 -17.12 -9.08
C ALA A 424 9.83 -16.13 -8.98
N PHE A 425 9.92 -15.00 -9.72
CA PHE A 425 8.89 -13.97 -9.74
C PHE A 425 8.46 -13.71 -11.18
N LEU A 426 7.15 -13.65 -11.40
CA LEU A 426 6.61 -13.22 -12.69
C LEU A 426 6.31 -11.72 -12.64
N TRP A 427 6.94 -10.98 -13.54
CA TRP A 427 6.69 -9.55 -13.70
C TRP A 427 6.00 -9.26 -15.03
N ARG A 428 5.20 -8.21 -14.99
CA ARG A 428 4.61 -7.56 -16.16
C ARG A 428 5.06 -6.10 -16.22
N GLY A 429 4.98 -5.48 -17.36
CA GLY A 429 5.34 -4.07 -17.52
C GLY A 429 6.82 -3.79 -17.22
N SER A 430 7.09 -2.69 -16.57
CA SER A 430 8.45 -2.24 -16.21
C SER A 430 8.95 -2.79 -14.87
N GLY A 431 8.26 -3.75 -14.30
CA GLY A 431 8.54 -4.35 -13.00
C GLY A 431 7.28 -4.42 -12.15
N PRO A 432 7.39 -4.76 -10.84
CA PRO A 432 6.25 -4.90 -9.96
C PRO A 432 5.37 -3.66 -9.92
N SER A 433 4.07 -3.83 -10.17
CA SER A 433 3.08 -2.76 -10.14
C SER A 433 2.15 -2.89 -8.94
N LEU A 434 1.55 -1.77 -8.52
CA LEU A 434 0.51 -1.75 -7.49
C LEU A 434 -0.68 -2.64 -7.87
N THR A 435 -0.97 -2.76 -9.16
CA THR A 435 -2.09 -3.53 -9.69
C THR A 435 -1.85 -5.03 -9.74
N ASP A 436 -0.59 -5.48 -9.59
CA ASP A 436 -0.21 -6.89 -9.73
C ASP A 436 -0.47 -7.72 -8.47
N GLY A 437 -0.93 -7.13 -7.38
CA GLY A 437 -1.16 -7.85 -6.15
C GLY A 437 -2.13 -7.18 -5.21
N SER A 438 -2.59 -7.96 -4.25
CA SER A 438 -3.35 -7.50 -3.09
C SER A 438 -2.63 -7.91 -1.80
N PRO A 439 -3.02 -7.38 -0.63
CA PRO A 439 -2.47 -7.86 0.63
C PRO A 439 -2.59 -9.38 0.79
N ALA A 440 -3.72 -9.97 0.37
CA ALA A 440 -3.96 -11.40 0.46
C ALA A 440 -3.03 -12.22 -0.45
N THR A 441 -2.83 -11.80 -1.71
CA THR A 441 -1.97 -12.53 -2.65
C THR A 441 -0.49 -12.46 -2.25
N ARG A 442 -0.04 -11.33 -1.69
CA ARG A 442 1.33 -11.19 -1.18
C ARG A 442 1.59 -12.07 0.05
N ALA A 443 0.65 -12.14 0.98
CA ALA A 443 0.75 -13.02 2.13
C ALA A 443 0.71 -14.51 1.72
N LEU A 444 -0.09 -14.85 0.72
CA LEU A 444 -0.13 -16.20 0.15
C LEU A 444 1.20 -16.58 -0.48
N ALA A 445 1.80 -15.71 -1.28
CA ALA A 445 3.13 -15.95 -1.87
C ALA A 445 4.20 -16.19 -0.80
N LEU A 446 4.16 -15.44 0.32
CA LEU A 446 5.06 -15.68 1.46
C LEU A 446 4.80 -17.03 2.13
N ALA A 447 3.54 -17.41 2.30
CA ALA A 447 3.19 -18.72 2.88
C ALA A 447 3.70 -19.87 2.00
N GLN A 448 3.55 -19.75 0.69
CA GLN A 448 4.07 -20.70 -0.29
C GLN A 448 5.60 -20.80 -0.23
N ALA A 449 6.31 -19.68 -0.18
CA ALA A 449 7.76 -19.67 -0.09
C ALA A 449 8.29 -20.27 1.24
N ARG A 450 7.58 -20.05 2.36
CA ARG A 450 7.97 -20.60 3.67
C ARG A 450 7.72 -22.10 3.82
N SER A 451 6.69 -22.62 3.17
CA SER A 451 6.36 -24.04 3.27
C SER A 451 7.29 -24.91 2.42
N GLY A 452 8.10 -24.30 1.55
CA GLY A 452 8.94 -25.03 0.62
C GLY A 452 8.12 -26.00 -0.24
N ALA A 453 8.73 -27.07 -0.72
CA ALA A 453 8.06 -28.16 -1.42
C ALA A 453 7.26 -29.09 -0.48
N ALA A 454 6.99 -28.71 0.77
CA ALA A 454 6.19 -29.50 1.69
C ALA A 454 4.75 -29.65 1.16
N GLU A 455 4.28 -30.86 1.13
CA GLU A 455 3.12 -31.42 0.39
C GLU A 455 1.77 -30.71 0.51
N GLY A 456 1.63 -29.63 1.25
CA GLY A 456 0.31 -29.01 1.50
C GLY A 456 0.06 -27.67 0.84
N VAL A 457 1.07 -26.97 0.39
CA VAL A 457 0.97 -25.56 -0.02
C VAL A 457 1.06 -25.36 -1.54
N LEU A 458 1.73 -26.25 -2.23
CA LEU A 458 1.71 -26.31 -3.70
C LEU A 458 0.44 -27.00 -4.24
N ARG A 459 -0.71 -26.77 -3.61
CA ARG A 459 -2.02 -27.25 -4.13
C ARG A 459 -2.52 -26.44 -5.33
N ASP A 460 -1.92 -25.26 -5.55
CA ASP A 460 -2.23 -24.45 -6.71
C ASP A 460 -1.43 -24.96 -7.92
N PRO A 461 -2.07 -25.54 -8.96
CA PRO A 461 -1.37 -26.17 -10.07
C PRO A 461 -0.47 -25.20 -10.84
N ALA A 462 -0.87 -23.93 -11.00
CA ALA A 462 -0.07 -22.92 -11.69
C ALA A 462 1.24 -22.63 -10.93
N THR A 463 1.14 -22.43 -9.61
CA THR A 463 2.33 -22.18 -8.77
C THR A 463 3.24 -23.42 -8.73
N ALA A 464 2.70 -24.62 -8.66
CA ALA A 464 3.46 -25.86 -8.70
C ALA A 464 4.19 -26.04 -10.03
N SER A 465 3.52 -25.80 -11.14
CA SER A 465 4.08 -25.85 -12.50
C SER A 465 5.24 -24.89 -12.65
N LEU A 466 5.05 -23.61 -12.28
CA LEU A 466 6.10 -22.58 -12.35
C LEU A 466 7.28 -22.90 -11.43
N ALA A 467 7.04 -23.34 -10.20
CA ALA A 467 8.10 -23.68 -9.25
C ALA A 467 8.93 -24.87 -9.73
N GLN A 468 8.27 -25.90 -10.27
CA GLN A 468 8.94 -27.05 -10.88
C GLN A 468 9.76 -26.64 -12.10
N ALA A 469 9.19 -25.80 -12.99
CA ALA A 469 9.90 -25.31 -14.17
C ALA A 469 11.13 -24.47 -13.79
N ALA A 470 11.00 -23.56 -12.82
CA ALA A 470 12.09 -22.74 -12.34
C ALA A 470 13.22 -23.59 -11.71
N TYR A 471 12.88 -24.60 -10.93
CA TYR A 471 13.84 -25.54 -10.34
C TYR A 471 14.58 -26.35 -11.41
N THR A 472 13.83 -26.98 -12.32
CA THR A 472 14.41 -27.82 -13.39
C THR A 472 15.27 -26.98 -14.33
N LEU A 473 14.85 -25.75 -14.64
CA LEU A 473 15.60 -24.81 -15.49
C LEU A 473 17.02 -24.54 -14.95
N VAL A 474 17.16 -24.44 -13.64
CA VAL A 474 18.44 -24.12 -13.02
C VAL A 474 19.31 -25.37 -12.83
N VAL A 475 18.70 -26.52 -12.53
CA VAL A 475 19.43 -27.75 -12.18
C VAL A 475 19.68 -28.65 -13.39
N TYR A 476 18.63 -28.94 -14.17
CA TYR A 476 18.67 -29.85 -15.33
C TYR A 476 17.74 -29.34 -16.44
N PRO A 477 18.13 -28.24 -17.13
CA PRO A 477 17.27 -27.65 -18.15
C PRO A 477 17.04 -28.61 -19.32
N ASP A 478 15.78 -28.78 -19.70
CA ASP A 478 15.35 -29.53 -20.85
C ASP A 478 14.34 -28.77 -21.70
N ASP A 479 14.02 -29.30 -22.89
CA ASP A 479 13.08 -28.65 -23.81
C ASP A 479 11.65 -28.60 -23.23
N ALA A 480 11.26 -29.58 -22.43
CA ALA A 480 9.95 -29.60 -21.76
C ALA A 480 9.83 -28.46 -20.74
N THR A 481 10.91 -28.16 -20.02
CA THR A 481 10.97 -27.02 -19.09
C THR A 481 10.76 -25.71 -19.84
N VAL A 482 11.44 -25.50 -20.97
CA VAL A 482 11.30 -24.29 -21.78
C VAL A 482 9.89 -24.17 -22.37
N ALA A 483 9.28 -25.27 -22.79
CA ALA A 483 7.88 -25.30 -23.22
C ALA A 483 6.91 -24.93 -22.09
N THR A 484 7.18 -25.41 -20.85
CA THR A 484 6.39 -25.02 -19.67
C THR A 484 6.49 -23.54 -19.38
N LEU A 485 7.70 -22.95 -19.48
CA LEU A 485 7.86 -21.49 -19.35
C LEU A 485 7.04 -20.73 -20.38
N ALA A 486 7.02 -21.21 -21.64
CA ALA A 486 6.21 -20.60 -22.69
C ALA A 486 4.70 -20.73 -22.41
N ALA A 487 4.24 -21.84 -21.79
CA ALA A 487 2.85 -22.00 -21.37
C ALA A 487 2.44 -20.95 -20.34
N HIS A 488 3.36 -20.54 -19.44
CA HIS A 488 3.21 -19.42 -18.50
C HIS A 488 3.39 -18.03 -19.14
N ASP A 489 3.47 -17.94 -20.47
CA ASP A 489 3.67 -16.68 -21.20
C ASP A 489 5.01 -15.99 -20.83
N ILE A 490 6.02 -16.75 -20.47
CA ILE A 490 7.35 -16.20 -20.16
C ILE A 490 8.14 -16.05 -21.46
N ASP A 491 8.30 -14.81 -21.91
CA ASP A 491 9.11 -14.45 -23.10
C ASP A 491 10.57 -14.17 -22.73
N THR A 492 10.81 -13.72 -21.50
CA THR A 492 12.12 -13.23 -21.07
C THR A 492 12.45 -13.71 -19.66
N ILE A 493 13.70 -14.11 -19.43
CA ILE A 493 14.24 -14.43 -18.11
C ILE A 493 15.23 -13.34 -17.72
N LEU A 494 15.20 -12.88 -16.47
CA LEU A 494 16.11 -11.88 -15.90
C LEU A 494 16.76 -12.41 -14.63
N VAL A 495 18.07 -12.41 -14.57
CA VAL A 495 18.86 -12.57 -13.35
C VAL A 495 19.36 -11.19 -12.94
N PRO A 496 18.86 -10.59 -11.82
CA PRO A 496 19.21 -9.23 -11.42
C PRO A 496 20.70 -9.07 -11.10
N LEU A 497 21.23 -7.87 -11.30
CA LEU A 497 22.57 -7.51 -10.83
C LEU A 497 22.66 -7.64 -9.31
N GLY A 498 23.71 -8.32 -8.82
CA GLY A 498 23.95 -8.51 -7.40
C GLY A 498 23.06 -9.57 -6.75
N ALA A 499 22.33 -10.38 -7.53
CA ALA A 499 21.67 -11.57 -7.04
C ALA A 499 22.71 -12.52 -6.42
N SER A 500 22.40 -13.03 -5.22
CA SER A 500 23.24 -14.08 -4.61
C SER A 500 23.23 -15.30 -5.53
N GLY A 501 24.41 -15.90 -5.79
CA GLY A 501 24.51 -17.06 -6.69
C GLY A 501 24.28 -16.75 -8.19
N SER A 502 24.34 -15.48 -8.61
CA SER A 502 24.10 -15.07 -9.99
C SER A 502 24.94 -15.85 -11.01
N GLN A 503 26.18 -16.19 -10.68
CA GLN A 503 27.05 -16.97 -11.55
C GLN A 503 26.56 -18.42 -11.73
N ALA A 504 26.04 -19.05 -10.68
CA ALA A 504 25.46 -20.39 -10.77
C ALA A 504 24.16 -20.38 -11.59
N LEU A 505 23.30 -19.37 -11.37
CA LEU A 505 22.07 -19.16 -12.14
C LEU A 505 22.39 -18.95 -13.63
N THR A 506 23.30 -18.04 -13.96
CA THR A 506 23.67 -17.75 -15.36
C THR A 506 24.27 -18.99 -16.05
N SER A 507 25.14 -19.73 -15.36
CA SER A 507 25.72 -20.97 -15.90
C SER A 507 24.69 -22.07 -16.16
N GLY A 508 23.63 -22.12 -15.34
CA GLY A 508 22.50 -23.02 -15.56
C GLY A 508 21.71 -22.63 -16.80
N LEU A 509 21.34 -21.37 -16.90
CA LEU A 509 20.56 -20.82 -18.01
C LEU A 509 21.31 -20.88 -19.37
N ASP A 510 22.61 -20.65 -19.38
CA ASP A 510 23.43 -20.72 -20.61
C ASP A 510 23.52 -22.15 -21.19
N ARG A 511 23.18 -23.18 -20.39
CA ARG A 511 23.13 -24.57 -20.85
C ARG A 511 21.77 -25.02 -21.39
N ALA A 512 20.73 -24.24 -21.14
CA ALA A 512 19.36 -24.60 -21.50
C ALA A 512 19.14 -24.45 -23.01
N SER A 513 18.77 -25.54 -23.69
CA SER A 513 18.28 -25.46 -25.07
C SER A 513 16.98 -24.65 -25.11
N GLY A 514 16.77 -23.86 -26.17
CA GLY A 514 15.59 -22.98 -26.27
C GLY A 514 15.67 -21.67 -25.49
N LEU A 515 16.80 -21.37 -24.83
CA LEU A 515 17.09 -20.04 -24.30
C LEU A 515 18.15 -19.33 -25.15
N GLU A 516 17.87 -18.10 -25.54
CA GLU A 516 18.79 -17.24 -26.29
C GLU A 516 19.28 -16.13 -25.37
N LYS A 517 20.58 -16.12 -25.04
CA LYS A 517 21.17 -15.06 -24.25
C LYS A 517 21.16 -13.74 -25.03
N VAL A 518 20.45 -12.74 -24.49
CA VAL A 518 20.40 -11.40 -25.08
C VAL A 518 21.64 -10.59 -24.69
N GLY A 519 22.12 -10.77 -23.46
CA GLY A 519 23.30 -10.11 -22.92
C GLY A 519 23.09 -9.50 -21.53
N ASP A 520 24.14 -8.80 -21.08
CA ASP A 520 24.15 -8.10 -19.81
C ASP A 520 23.59 -6.68 -19.98
N THR A 521 22.71 -6.31 -19.08
CA THR A 521 22.03 -4.99 -19.06
C THR A 521 22.24 -4.31 -17.72
N ASN A 522 21.86 -3.05 -17.61
CA ASN A 522 21.86 -2.32 -16.32
C ASN A 522 20.94 -2.95 -15.26
N SER A 523 20.03 -3.83 -15.67
CA SER A 523 19.09 -4.52 -14.77
C SER A 523 19.57 -5.91 -14.37
N GLY A 524 20.49 -6.51 -15.12
CA GLY A 524 20.97 -7.87 -14.97
C GLY A 524 21.18 -8.58 -16.28
N THR A 525 21.47 -9.87 -16.25
CA THR A 525 21.63 -10.71 -17.44
C THR A 525 20.26 -11.21 -17.91
N VAL A 526 20.05 -11.19 -19.22
CA VAL A 526 18.75 -11.42 -19.86
C VAL A 526 18.84 -12.55 -20.88
N TRP A 527 17.87 -13.45 -20.86
CA TRP A 527 17.63 -14.49 -21.88
C TRP A 527 16.24 -14.34 -22.45
N ARG A 528 16.09 -14.70 -23.72
CA ARG A 528 14.81 -14.84 -24.40
C ARG A 528 14.40 -16.30 -24.43
N VAL A 529 13.13 -16.59 -24.18
CA VAL A 529 12.55 -17.93 -24.23
C VAL A 529 12.13 -18.23 -25.67
N ARG A 530 12.71 -19.27 -26.27
CA ARG A 530 12.50 -19.67 -27.67
C ARG A 530 12.27 -21.18 -27.75
N PRO A 531 11.15 -21.71 -27.25
CA PRO A 531 10.86 -23.13 -27.41
C PRO A 531 10.63 -23.46 -28.88
N GLY A 532 11.09 -24.61 -29.34
CA GLY A 532 10.84 -25.08 -30.70
C GLY A 532 9.34 -25.21 -31.00
N GLY A 533 8.82 -24.34 -31.84
CA GLY A 533 7.43 -24.40 -32.32
C GLY A 533 6.37 -23.69 -31.47
N VAL A 534 6.64 -23.30 -30.23
CA VAL A 534 5.69 -22.55 -29.38
C VAL A 534 6.19 -21.13 -29.14
N THR A 535 5.35 -20.14 -29.41
CA THR A 535 5.67 -18.75 -29.12
C THR A 535 4.96 -18.32 -27.84
N PRO A 536 5.69 -17.83 -26.83
CA PRO A 536 5.05 -17.34 -25.61
C PRO A 536 4.06 -16.22 -25.94
N SER A 537 2.83 -16.36 -25.47
CA SER A 537 1.81 -15.33 -25.57
C SER A 537 0.75 -15.54 -24.51
N ARG A 538 0.23 -14.44 -23.96
CA ARG A 538 -0.78 -14.47 -22.89
C ARG A 538 -2.10 -15.10 -23.36
N VAL A 539 -2.55 -14.70 -24.53
CA VAL A 539 -3.73 -15.29 -25.17
C VAL A 539 -3.35 -15.82 -26.52
N ARG A 540 -3.71 -17.06 -26.79
CA ARG A 540 -3.35 -17.73 -28.04
C ARG A 540 -4.45 -18.71 -28.45
N VAL A 541 -4.58 -18.91 -29.74
CA VAL A 541 -5.38 -20.00 -30.32
C VAL A 541 -4.44 -21.07 -30.84
N GLU A 542 -4.59 -22.29 -30.34
CA GLU A 542 -3.87 -23.45 -30.78
C GLU A 542 -4.77 -24.24 -31.76
N SER A 543 -4.36 -24.28 -33.03
CA SER A 543 -5.07 -25.05 -34.04
C SER A 543 -4.82 -26.56 -33.87
N ALA A 544 -5.67 -27.39 -34.46
CA ALA A 544 -5.47 -28.84 -34.49
C ALA A 544 -4.16 -29.29 -35.16
N SER A 545 -3.53 -28.42 -35.98
CA SER A 545 -2.21 -28.65 -36.59
C SER A 545 -1.04 -28.26 -35.69
N GLY A 546 -1.29 -27.77 -34.47
CA GLY A 546 -0.26 -27.29 -33.51
C GLY A 546 0.25 -25.88 -33.82
N VAL A 547 -0.33 -25.17 -34.75
CA VAL A 547 0.02 -23.76 -35.02
C VAL A 547 -0.60 -22.87 -33.96
N THR A 548 0.21 -22.00 -33.36
CA THR A 548 -0.19 -21.07 -32.31
C THR A 548 -0.32 -19.66 -32.86
N THR A 549 -1.51 -19.07 -32.74
CA THR A 549 -1.80 -17.69 -33.15
C THR A 549 -2.01 -16.81 -31.92
N PRO A 550 -1.15 -15.79 -31.66
CA PRO A 550 -1.33 -14.88 -30.52
C PRO A 550 -2.46 -13.89 -30.76
N VAL A 551 -3.21 -13.58 -29.69
CA VAL A 551 -4.29 -12.59 -29.72
C VAL A 551 -3.95 -11.44 -28.78
N GLY A 552 -3.94 -10.22 -29.32
CA GLY A 552 -3.64 -9.01 -28.55
C GLY A 552 -4.81 -8.54 -27.71
N GLY A 553 -4.50 -7.79 -26.63
CA GLY A 553 -5.52 -7.18 -25.78
C GLY A 553 -4.97 -6.58 -24.50
N SER A 554 -5.84 -5.99 -23.69
CA SER A 554 -5.48 -5.50 -22.36
C SER A 554 -5.40 -6.64 -21.34
N GLN A 555 -4.88 -6.33 -20.14
CA GLN A 555 -4.74 -7.33 -19.07
C GLN A 555 -6.09 -7.88 -18.56
N LEU A 556 -7.17 -7.12 -18.69
CA LEU A 556 -8.49 -7.48 -18.15
C LEU A 556 -9.51 -7.86 -19.22
N SER A 557 -9.23 -7.53 -20.47
CA SER A 557 -10.11 -7.85 -21.60
C SER A 557 -9.29 -7.99 -22.88
N VAL A 558 -9.68 -8.93 -23.70
CA VAL A 558 -9.10 -9.15 -25.03
C VAL A 558 -10.23 -9.02 -26.04
N SER A 559 -9.98 -8.29 -27.11
CA SER A 559 -10.91 -8.17 -28.23
C SER A 559 -10.07 -8.05 -29.51
N GLY A 560 -10.36 -8.88 -30.49
CA GLY A 560 -9.64 -8.89 -31.76
C GLY A 560 -10.10 -9.99 -32.70
N ASP A 561 -9.80 -9.82 -33.98
CA ASP A 561 -10.13 -10.79 -34.99
C ASP A 561 -9.12 -11.94 -34.97
N VAL A 562 -9.61 -13.15 -35.06
CA VAL A 562 -8.82 -14.40 -35.06
C VAL A 562 -9.21 -15.23 -36.28
N ASP A 563 -8.23 -15.51 -37.13
CA ASP A 563 -8.42 -16.26 -38.38
C ASP A 563 -8.26 -17.78 -38.22
N ALA A 564 -8.10 -18.24 -36.97
CA ALA A 564 -7.88 -19.67 -36.66
C ALA A 564 -9.00 -20.21 -35.79
N SER A 565 -9.31 -21.52 -35.98
CA SER A 565 -10.14 -22.31 -35.07
C SER A 565 -9.27 -23.29 -34.30
N GLY A 566 -9.72 -23.72 -33.10
CA GLY A 566 -8.99 -24.67 -32.27
C GLY A 566 -9.32 -24.48 -30.79
N THR A 567 -8.28 -24.50 -29.95
CA THR A 567 -8.41 -24.25 -28.50
C THR A 567 -7.87 -22.85 -28.19
N LEU A 568 -8.74 -22.00 -27.67
CA LEU A 568 -8.33 -20.70 -27.12
C LEU A 568 -7.75 -20.94 -25.73
N ILE A 569 -6.50 -20.55 -25.51
CA ILE A 569 -5.79 -20.67 -24.23
C ILE A 569 -5.45 -19.29 -23.70
N LEU A 570 -5.77 -19.04 -22.44
CA LEU A 570 -5.36 -17.89 -21.68
C LEU A 570 -4.35 -18.35 -20.61
N ALA A 571 -3.10 -17.89 -20.71
CA ALA A 571 -2.03 -18.21 -19.75
C ALA A 571 -2.29 -17.53 -18.38
N GLU A 572 -3.45 -17.77 -17.82
CA GLU A 572 -3.87 -17.34 -16.47
C GLU A 572 -4.67 -18.48 -15.83
N ARG A 573 -4.72 -18.48 -14.48
CA ARG A 573 -5.42 -19.53 -13.73
C ARG A 573 -6.85 -19.69 -14.21
N ALA A 574 -7.25 -20.94 -14.37
CA ALA A 574 -8.63 -21.28 -14.70
C ALA A 574 -9.57 -20.78 -13.58
N ASP A 575 -10.60 -20.05 -13.98
CA ASP A 575 -11.64 -19.54 -13.09
C ASP A 575 -12.98 -19.41 -13.81
N SER A 576 -14.04 -19.76 -13.12
CA SER A 576 -15.40 -19.70 -13.66
C SER A 576 -15.89 -18.28 -14.00
N GLY A 577 -15.17 -17.24 -13.65
CA GLY A 577 -15.45 -15.85 -14.01
C GLY A 577 -15.00 -15.48 -15.42
N TRP A 578 -14.11 -16.24 -16.06
CA TRP A 578 -13.71 -16.00 -17.44
C TRP A 578 -14.84 -16.31 -18.40
N ARG A 579 -15.06 -15.42 -19.36
CA ARG A 579 -16.07 -15.54 -20.42
C ARG A 579 -15.41 -15.23 -21.76
N ALA A 580 -15.57 -16.12 -22.71
CA ALA A 580 -15.14 -15.94 -24.08
C ALA A 580 -16.32 -16.05 -25.04
N SER A 581 -16.30 -15.26 -26.10
CA SER A 581 -17.26 -15.34 -27.19
C SER A 581 -16.60 -15.02 -28.53
N VAL A 582 -17.10 -15.64 -29.61
CA VAL A 582 -16.73 -15.31 -30.99
C VAL A 582 -17.99 -14.83 -31.70
N ASP A 583 -17.92 -13.64 -32.31
CA ASP A 583 -19.06 -12.97 -32.98
C ASP A 583 -20.30 -12.92 -32.09
N GLY A 584 -20.13 -12.74 -30.77
CA GLY A 584 -21.19 -12.71 -29.77
C GLY A 584 -21.69 -14.08 -29.31
N THR A 585 -21.24 -15.19 -29.92
CA THR A 585 -21.58 -16.57 -29.52
C THR A 585 -20.64 -17.01 -28.40
N ALA A 586 -21.19 -17.39 -27.23
CA ALA A 586 -20.40 -17.82 -26.08
C ALA A 586 -19.65 -19.13 -26.37
N LEU A 587 -18.38 -19.18 -25.97
CA LEU A 587 -17.55 -20.37 -26.08
C LEU A 587 -17.67 -21.24 -24.82
N ALA A 588 -17.62 -22.57 -25.00
CA ALA A 588 -17.57 -23.52 -23.89
C ALA A 588 -16.17 -23.54 -23.27
N ALA A 589 -16.09 -23.42 -21.93
CA ALA A 589 -14.85 -23.63 -21.21
C ALA A 589 -14.46 -25.11 -21.27
N THR A 590 -13.17 -25.37 -21.48
CA THR A 590 -12.60 -26.73 -21.49
C THR A 590 -11.39 -26.80 -20.57
N GLU A 591 -10.93 -27.98 -20.27
CA GLU A 591 -9.70 -28.17 -19.50
C GLU A 591 -8.48 -27.99 -20.40
N ALA A 592 -7.55 -27.17 -19.97
CA ALA A 592 -6.29 -26.98 -20.69
C ALA A 592 -5.35 -28.17 -20.50
N ALA A 593 -4.51 -28.46 -21.49
CA ALA A 593 -3.56 -29.57 -21.45
C ALA A 593 -2.53 -29.46 -20.31
N ASP A 594 -2.24 -28.25 -19.85
CA ASP A 594 -1.34 -27.96 -18.72
C ASP A 594 -2.00 -28.11 -17.33
N GLY A 595 -3.30 -28.34 -17.28
CA GLY A 595 -4.09 -28.57 -16.05
C GLY A 595 -4.24 -27.34 -15.14
N TRP A 596 -3.83 -26.14 -15.57
CA TRP A 596 -3.95 -24.93 -14.74
C TRP A 596 -4.44 -23.68 -15.47
N SER A 597 -4.17 -23.56 -16.78
CA SER A 597 -4.56 -22.39 -17.55
C SER A 597 -6.03 -22.43 -17.96
N GLN A 598 -6.61 -21.27 -18.26
CA GLN A 598 -7.97 -21.18 -18.75
C GLN A 598 -8.03 -21.51 -20.22
N ALA A 599 -8.91 -22.42 -20.61
CA ALA A 599 -9.13 -22.77 -22.01
C ALA A 599 -10.60 -22.72 -22.41
N PHE A 600 -10.85 -22.55 -23.73
CA PHE A 600 -12.18 -22.59 -24.35
C PHE A 600 -12.11 -23.29 -25.71
N GLU A 601 -13.17 -23.99 -26.06
CA GLU A 601 -13.32 -24.53 -27.39
C GLU A 601 -13.72 -23.41 -28.37
N MET A 602 -12.91 -23.21 -29.42
CA MET A 602 -13.15 -22.21 -30.45
C MET A 602 -13.36 -22.88 -31.84
N PRO A 603 -14.61 -23.28 -32.15
CA PRO A 603 -14.87 -24.05 -33.36
C PRO A 603 -14.75 -23.23 -34.66
N THR A 604 -14.91 -21.93 -34.58
CA THR A 604 -14.91 -21.03 -35.74
C THR A 604 -13.99 -19.84 -35.54
N ALA A 605 -13.37 -19.36 -36.60
CA ALA A 605 -12.70 -18.06 -36.66
C ALA A 605 -13.73 -16.92 -36.55
N GLY A 606 -13.33 -15.74 -36.13
CA GLY A 606 -14.19 -14.56 -36.00
C GLY A 606 -13.68 -13.54 -35.00
N HIS A 607 -14.54 -12.59 -34.62
CA HIS A 607 -14.20 -11.56 -33.63
C HIS A 607 -14.29 -12.12 -32.21
N LEU A 608 -13.13 -12.39 -31.61
CA LEU A 608 -13.00 -12.87 -30.23
C LEU A 608 -13.20 -11.75 -29.23
N THR A 609 -14.01 -12.00 -28.20
CA THR A 609 -14.07 -11.19 -26.99
C THR A 609 -13.86 -12.09 -25.77
N LEU A 610 -12.86 -11.73 -24.92
CA LEU A 610 -12.54 -12.42 -23.69
C LEU A 610 -12.55 -11.42 -22.54
N THR A 611 -13.34 -11.71 -21.49
CA THR A 611 -13.49 -10.81 -20.33
C THR A 611 -13.60 -11.62 -19.05
N TYR A 612 -13.19 -11.00 -17.93
CA TYR A 612 -13.42 -11.56 -16.60
C TYR A 612 -14.61 -10.87 -15.91
N SER A 613 -15.58 -11.65 -15.43
CA SER A 613 -16.77 -11.16 -14.74
C SER A 613 -17.12 -12.03 -13.54
N ALA A 614 -17.05 -11.46 -12.35
CA ALA A 614 -17.53 -12.10 -11.13
C ALA A 614 -18.92 -11.55 -10.76
N TRP A 615 -19.84 -12.42 -10.30
CA TRP A 615 -21.22 -12.07 -9.99
C TRP A 615 -21.37 -10.93 -8.96
N TRP A 616 -20.42 -10.81 -8.02
CA TRP A 616 -20.44 -9.85 -6.94
C TRP A 616 -19.91 -8.46 -7.33
N ILE A 617 -19.24 -8.33 -8.48
CA ILE A 617 -18.51 -7.10 -8.83
C ILE A 617 -19.45 -5.92 -9.08
N ILE A 618 -20.55 -6.13 -9.79
CA ILE A 618 -21.50 -5.05 -10.10
C ILE A 618 -22.23 -4.57 -8.85
N PRO A 619 -22.86 -5.46 -8.01
CA PRO A 619 -23.47 -5.04 -6.75
C PRO A 619 -22.48 -4.29 -5.84
N TRP A 620 -21.24 -4.76 -5.75
CA TRP A 620 -20.21 -4.12 -4.92
C TRP A 620 -19.83 -2.73 -5.44
N ARG A 621 -19.66 -2.56 -6.75
CA ARG A 621 -19.37 -1.25 -7.36
C ARG A 621 -20.47 -0.24 -7.08
N ILE A 622 -21.73 -0.64 -7.25
CA ILE A 622 -22.90 0.19 -7.00
C ILE A 622 -22.94 0.58 -5.51
N ALA A 623 -22.85 -0.39 -4.60
CA ALA A 623 -22.89 -0.14 -3.17
C ALA A 623 -21.75 0.80 -2.71
N SER A 624 -20.54 0.56 -3.20
CA SER A 624 -19.37 1.41 -2.91
C SER A 624 -19.55 2.84 -3.42
N GLY A 625 -20.03 2.99 -4.66
CA GLY A 625 -20.32 4.29 -5.25
C GLY A 625 -21.38 5.06 -4.45
N VAL A 626 -22.50 4.43 -4.11
CA VAL A 626 -23.56 5.04 -3.31
C VAL A 626 -23.04 5.47 -1.94
N CYS A 627 -22.31 4.60 -1.22
CA CYS A 627 -21.75 4.91 0.09
C CYS A 627 -20.78 6.09 0.04
N LEU A 628 -19.89 6.13 -0.96
CA LEU A 628 -18.94 7.23 -1.14
C LEU A 628 -19.62 8.55 -1.48
N VAL A 629 -20.63 8.53 -2.37
CA VAL A 629 -21.40 9.73 -2.73
C VAL A 629 -22.17 10.27 -1.52
N VAL A 630 -22.81 9.41 -0.74
CA VAL A 630 -23.52 9.81 0.48
C VAL A 630 -22.55 10.41 1.51
N ALA A 631 -21.37 9.80 1.71
CA ALA A 631 -20.35 10.34 2.60
C ALA A 631 -19.85 11.70 2.14
N ALA A 632 -19.58 11.87 0.84
CA ALA A 632 -19.14 13.13 0.25
C ALA A 632 -20.22 14.22 0.34
N ALA A 633 -21.46 13.91 0.01
CA ALA A 633 -22.60 14.84 0.14
C ALA A 633 -22.81 15.27 1.59
N SER A 634 -22.70 14.34 2.55
CA SER A 634 -22.74 14.63 3.98
C SER A 634 -21.60 15.55 4.43
N ALA A 635 -20.39 15.36 3.89
CA ALA A 635 -19.24 16.22 4.16
C ALA A 635 -19.48 17.65 3.64
N LEU A 636 -19.95 17.79 2.39
CA LEU A 636 -20.21 19.07 1.73
C LEU A 636 -21.37 19.84 2.36
N SER A 637 -22.46 19.16 2.78
CA SER A 637 -23.62 19.79 3.39
C SER A 637 -23.28 20.56 4.67
N ALA A 638 -22.29 20.09 5.43
CA ALA A 638 -21.81 20.79 6.61
C ALA A 638 -20.94 22.02 6.28
N TRP A 639 -20.35 22.03 5.10
CA TRP A 639 -19.55 23.19 4.63
C TRP A 639 -20.45 24.36 4.20
N ARG A 640 -21.60 24.05 3.58
CA ARG A 640 -22.60 25.08 3.18
C ARG A 640 -23.34 25.73 4.35
N LYS A 641 -23.39 25.07 5.52
CA LYS A 641 -24.05 25.59 6.74
C LYS A 641 -23.11 26.45 7.61
N ARG A 642 -21.91 26.71 7.17
CA ARG A 642 -20.90 27.59 7.79
C ARG A 642 -20.83 28.93 7.09
#